data_945ba45a049b99383e255f86f2d044be
#
_entry.id   945ba45a049b99383e255f86f2d044be
#
_cell.length_a   1.000
_cell.length_b   1.000
_cell.length_c   1.000
_cell.angle_alpha   90.00
_cell.angle_beta   90.00
_cell.angle_gamma   90.00
#
_symmetry.space_group_name_H-M   'P 1'
#
loop_
_entity.id
_entity.type
_entity.pdbx_description
1 polymer ?
#
loop_
_entity_poly.entity_id
_entity_poly.type
_entity_poly.pdbx_seq_one_letter_code
_entity_poly.pdbx_strand_id
1 'polypeptide(L)'
;MVQNPALTSVSGDRIAAALPELLVQVLGTEIAAADIAKIQSQTQIFAIIPGQNFWKSNDRLLGIYVILAGKVRLFVRSGAPVENFQDERVATLTIGKSFGASTLFPDADFRHYTAKAALVVGGAEILVGFISRECLQSLWGKYPQIQGHLSERAQYLDAIIRGEIEPSALHPKLGLSSRHIRTLAPTPQRESPARQVKTAAAPDRFKEAYFPTPSQKMGQWWKKVTHNYPFYAQHSASDCSAACVVMVGRYWGREFNINRLRELAYVSRDGASLKGLANAVENLGFNSRPVKASLDRLAHQQLPIIAHWEGNHYIVVFEISSQHVIVCDPAIGQKKLTPAEFVKGWTGYCLLMEPTLALKKTEGKSTDFWQLFQLVTPHRVVIGEIFIASIVLQIFGLISPIFTQLILDGAIVHKSASSLATFGVGLLIFGIFQIAMTALRQYLMAQTANRIDAALLVGFIRHAFSLPLSYFDSRHVGDIISRIQENHKIQTFITGQSLGVLLDLMSVFVYATLMFVYSWKLALVTLISIPPFLILTFASTPFLKKMSREIFNASNAENSYLIEALNGIRTVKSMSVEKSVRWSWEERLNQEIKQTYRGQIMGIKIQMISSTINTFSSTALIWIGASLVISGEFTIGQLFAFNMLSANVISPFQRLAGLWNNLQEVGIAIERLCDVIEAKPEEDRDEHRQPLDKLRGYVKFNNVTFRYNKDAESNILENINFEIEPGQTIALVGRSGSGKTTLSKLILGLYQPTTGSISIDGKDLKTISLHSLRSQIGIVDQDTFLFSGTVKANITLAKPGASQKEIYRAAELAGADEFINKMPMRYDTEIGEGGGMLSGGQRQRLAIARALLNNPRLLIFDEATSSLDTESERIIQTNLEKIRRNRSTIIIAHRLSTVQNADLILVLDKGVLIESGNHHQLMAKRGKYYHLNQQQIVTIQE
;
A
#
# COMPACT_ATOMS: atom_id res chain seq x y z
N MET A 1 -31.58 -17.63 -40.32
CA MET A 1 -31.33 -16.98 -39.01
C MET A 1 -29.90 -17.23 -38.64
N VAL A 2 -29.00 -16.24 -38.76
CA VAL A 2 -27.65 -16.38 -38.29
C VAL A 2 -27.72 -16.05 -36.79
N GLN A 3 -27.66 -17.08 -35.96
CA GLN A 3 -27.61 -16.94 -34.49
C GLN A 3 -26.31 -16.23 -34.12
N ASN A 4 -26.42 -15.07 -33.51
CA ASN A 4 -25.27 -14.40 -32.89
C ASN A 4 -24.92 -15.22 -31.62
N PRO A 5 -23.74 -15.85 -31.52
CA PRO A 5 -23.43 -16.79 -30.42
C PRO A 5 -23.33 -16.13 -29.02
N ALA A 6 -23.45 -14.80 -28.98
CA ALA A 6 -23.40 -14.03 -27.73
C ALA A 6 -24.78 -13.83 -27.05
N LEU A 7 -25.86 -14.28 -27.69
CA LEU A 7 -27.24 -14.08 -27.21
C LEU A 7 -27.89 -15.43 -26.90
N THR A 8 -28.15 -15.68 -25.61
CA THR A 8 -28.90 -16.87 -25.17
C THR A 8 -30.30 -16.44 -24.75
N SER A 9 -31.35 -17.02 -25.34
CA SER A 9 -32.76 -16.76 -24.97
C SER A 9 -33.09 -17.35 -23.58
N VAL A 10 -33.71 -16.54 -22.74
CA VAL A 10 -34.13 -16.95 -21.38
C VAL A 10 -35.64 -16.93 -21.30
N SER A 11 -36.22 -17.93 -20.62
CA SER A 11 -37.68 -17.99 -20.37
C SER A 11 -38.14 -16.83 -19.50
N GLY A 12 -39.23 -16.17 -19.90
CA GLY A 12 -39.68 -14.87 -19.41
C GLY A 12 -40.13 -14.75 -17.95
N ASP A 13 -40.16 -15.82 -17.17
CA ASP A 13 -40.77 -15.82 -15.83
C ASP A 13 -39.99 -15.04 -14.74
N ARG A 14 -38.71 -14.76 -14.96
CA ARG A 14 -37.88 -14.12 -13.93
C ARG A 14 -38.00 -12.58 -13.81
N ILE A 15 -38.60 -11.88 -14.80
CA ILE A 15 -38.63 -10.41 -14.84
C ILE A 15 -40.04 -9.89 -15.24
N ALA A 16 -41.02 -10.72 -15.30
CA ALA A 16 -42.38 -10.37 -15.73
C ALA A 16 -43.02 -9.24 -14.91
N ALA A 17 -42.66 -9.07 -13.66
CA ALA A 17 -43.21 -8.03 -12.77
C ALA A 17 -42.66 -6.63 -12.99
N ALA A 18 -41.38 -6.47 -13.37
CA ALA A 18 -40.73 -5.17 -13.55
C ALA A 18 -40.74 -4.62 -14.98
N LEU A 19 -41.03 -5.50 -15.95
CA LEU A 19 -41.00 -5.16 -17.37
C LEU A 19 -42.04 -4.11 -17.79
N PRO A 20 -43.31 -4.12 -17.28
CA PRO A 20 -44.30 -3.09 -17.62
C PRO A 20 -43.85 -1.65 -17.25
N GLU A 21 -43.31 -1.44 -16.04
CA GLU A 21 -42.85 -0.13 -15.61
C GLU A 21 -41.66 0.37 -16.44
N LEU A 22 -40.72 -0.51 -16.76
CA LEU A 22 -39.56 -0.19 -17.60
C LEU A 22 -39.99 0.13 -19.03
N LEU A 23 -41.00 -0.52 -19.57
CA LEU A 23 -41.55 -0.24 -20.91
C LEU A 23 -42.17 1.15 -20.98
N VAL A 24 -43.00 1.55 -20.01
CA VAL A 24 -43.57 2.92 -19.94
C VAL A 24 -42.46 3.94 -19.83
N GLN A 25 -41.44 3.68 -19.05
CA GLN A 25 -40.28 4.57 -18.92
C GLN A 25 -39.49 4.73 -20.23
N VAL A 26 -39.31 3.64 -20.98
CA VAL A 26 -38.56 3.64 -22.26
C VAL A 26 -39.36 4.27 -23.40
N LEU A 27 -40.65 4.06 -23.44
CA LEU A 27 -41.52 4.58 -24.52
C LEU A 27 -42.04 5.99 -24.25
N GLY A 28 -41.88 6.52 -23.01
CA GLY A 28 -42.08 7.93 -22.68
C GLY A 28 -43.53 8.39 -22.63
N THR A 29 -44.51 7.47 -22.61
CA THR A 29 -45.95 7.79 -22.52
C THR A 29 -46.70 6.70 -21.76
N GLU A 30 -47.84 7.06 -21.16
CA GLU A 30 -48.72 6.07 -20.55
C GLU A 30 -49.44 5.25 -21.63
N ILE A 31 -49.29 3.94 -21.56
CA ILE A 31 -49.85 2.99 -22.55
C ILE A 31 -50.89 2.13 -21.83
N ALA A 32 -52.00 1.83 -22.49
CA ALA A 32 -53.04 0.98 -21.92
C ALA A 32 -52.49 -0.42 -21.52
N ALA A 33 -52.93 -0.95 -20.39
CA ALA A 33 -52.44 -2.23 -19.85
C ALA A 33 -52.51 -3.38 -20.86
N ALA A 34 -53.54 -3.44 -21.74
CA ALA A 34 -53.67 -4.44 -22.79
C ALA A 34 -52.56 -4.34 -23.84
N ASP A 35 -52.12 -3.12 -24.21
CA ASP A 35 -51.05 -2.89 -25.18
C ASP A 35 -49.68 -3.15 -24.57
N ILE A 36 -49.50 -2.87 -23.27
CA ILE A 36 -48.29 -3.25 -22.52
C ILE A 36 -48.15 -4.78 -22.50
N ALA A 37 -49.24 -5.51 -22.18
CA ALA A 37 -49.23 -6.95 -22.17
C ALA A 37 -48.89 -7.55 -23.55
N LYS A 38 -49.35 -6.90 -24.65
CA LYS A 38 -48.99 -7.25 -26.03
C LYS A 38 -47.52 -7.03 -26.33
N ILE A 39 -46.95 -5.88 -25.92
CA ILE A 39 -45.50 -5.60 -26.07
C ILE A 39 -44.70 -6.64 -25.28
N GLN A 40 -45.12 -6.90 -24.05
CA GLN A 40 -44.46 -7.86 -23.14
C GLN A 40 -44.41 -9.27 -23.75
N SER A 41 -45.49 -9.72 -24.35
CA SER A 41 -45.54 -11.04 -25.01
C SER A 41 -44.68 -11.16 -26.26
N GLN A 42 -44.38 -10.02 -26.91
CA GLN A 42 -43.52 -9.93 -28.12
C GLN A 42 -42.06 -9.53 -27.80
N THR A 43 -41.75 -9.19 -26.57
CA THR A 43 -40.38 -8.81 -26.16
C THR A 43 -39.54 -10.07 -25.97
N GLN A 44 -38.45 -10.18 -26.71
CA GLN A 44 -37.47 -11.26 -26.55
C GLN A 44 -36.44 -10.89 -25.51
N ILE A 45 -36.22 -11.75 -24.52
CA ILE A 45 -35.23 -11.51 -23.46
C ILE A 45 -33.97 -12.34 -23.74
N PHE A 46 -32.82 -11.67 -23.72
CA PHE A 46 -31.52 -12.28 -23.95
C PHE A 46 -30.63 -12.13 -22.71
N ALA A 47 -29.98 -13.21 -22.32
CA ALA A 47 -28.84 -13.19 -21.39
C ALA A 47 -27.56 -13.00 -22.19
N ILE A 48 -26.72 -12.08 -21.76
CA ILE A 48 -25.49 -11.72 -22.46
C ILE A 48 -24.29 -12.00 -21.59
N ILE A 49 -23.29 -12.63 -22.19
CA ILE A 49 -22.02 -12.95 -21.49
C ILE A 49 -21.24 -11.66 -21.23
N PRO A 50 -20.84 -11.37 -19.98
CA PRO A 50 -20.04 -10.19 -19.64
C PRO A 50 -18.77 -10.08 -20.49
N GLY A 51 -18.49 -8.88 -21.01
CA GLY A 51 -17.30 -8.60 -21.79
C GLY A 51 -17.45 -8.82 -23.30
N GLN A 52 -18.51 -9.42 -23.80
CA GLN A 52 -18.73 -9.66 -25.23
C GLN A 52 -19.44 -8.51 -25.95
N ASN A 53 -19.07 -8.28 -27.21
CA ASN A 53 -19.82 -7.42 -28.14
C ASN A 53 -21.02 -8.22 -28.65
N PHE A 54 -22.22 -7.74 -28.43
CA PHE A 54 -23.43 -8.47 -28.78
C PHE A 54 -24.31 -7.72 -29.80
N TRP A 55 -24.07 -6.44 -30.03
CA TRP A 55 -24.85 -5.66 -30.99
C TRP A 55 -24.00 -4.57 -31.66
N LYS A 56 -24.29 -4.31 -32.95
CA LYS A 56 -23.73 -3.23 -33.77
C LYS A 56 -24.86 -2.50 -34.47
N SER A 57 -24.73 -1.18 -34.68
CA SER A 57 -25.76 -0.38 -35.35
C SER A 57 -26.09 -0.81 -36.78
N ASN A 58 -25.22 -1.63 -37.39
CA ASN A 58 -25.45 -2.21 -38.75
C ASN A 58 -26.03 -3.62 -38.73
N ASP A 59 -26.42 -4.15 -37.55
CA ASP A 59 -27.03 -5.46 -37.45
C ASP A 59 -28.44 -5.45 -38.07
N ARG A 60 -28.83 -6.59 -38.67
CA ARG A 60 -30.11 -6.74 -39.36
C ARG A 60 -31.34 -6.72 -38.46
N LEU A 61 -31.18 -6.83 -37.14
CA LEU A 61 -32.26 -6.76 -36.16
C LEU A 61 -32.60 -5.30 -35.87
N LEU A 62 -33.67 -4.80 -36.54
CA LEU A 62 -34.17 -3.45 -36.37
C LEU A 62 -35.11 -3.35 -35.18
N GLY A 63 -34.77 -2.56 -34.18
CA GLY A 63 -35.56 -2.40 -32.97
C GLY A 63 -34.80 -1.72 -31.82
N ILE A 64 -35.39 -1.69 -30.67
CA ILE A 64 -34.78 -1.12 -29.46
C ILE A 64 -34.39 -2.23 -28.47
N TYR A 65 -33.29 -2.05 -27.78
CA TYR A 65 -32.81 -2.88 -26.70
C TYR A 65 -32.97 -2.15 -25.39
N VAL A 66 -33.62 -2.79 -24.42
CA VAL A 66 -33.87 -2.27 -23.06
C VAL A 66 -33.06 -3.06 -22.06
N ILE A 67 -32.30 -2.41 -21.22
CA ILE A 67 -31.49 -3.07 -20.21
C ILE A 67 -32.35 -3.44 -19.01
N LEU A 68 -32.52 -4.74 -18.76
CA LEU A 68 -33.33 -5.31 -17.68
C LEU A 68 -32.50 -5.64 -16.46
N ALA A 69 -31.23 -6.04 -16.63
CA ALA A 69 -30.27 -6.26 -15.55
C ALA A 69 -28.83 -5.97 -16.04
N GLY A 70 -28.00 -5.47 -15.15
CA GLY A 70 -26.57 -5.18 -15.43
C GLY A 70 -26.31 -3.85 -16.10
N LYS A 71 -25.16 -3.75 -16.83
CA LYS A 71 -24.68 -2.53 -17.48
C LYS A 71 -24.19 -2.83 -18.91
N VAL A 72 -24.48 -1.93 -19.85
CA VAL A 72 -24.01 -2.03 -21.24
C VAL A 72 -23.15 -0.81 -21.57
N ARG A 73 -22.01 -1.03 -22.21
CA ARG A 73 -21.10 0.02 -22.68
C ARG A 73 -21.22 0.21 -24.16
N LEU A 74 -21.29 1.47 -24.60
CA LEU A 74 -21.31 1.84 -26.01
C LEU A 74 -19.92 2.30 -26.44
N PHE A 75 -19.48 1.82 -27.62
CA PHE A 75 -18.18 2.11 -28.21
C PHE A 75 -18.33 2.63 -29.62
N VAL A 76 -17.49 3.59 -30.01
CA VAL A 76 -17.39 4.11 -31.38
C VAL A 76 -16.00 3.82 -31.92
N ARG A 77 -15.91 3.53 -33.23
CA ARG A 77 -14.63 3.47 -33.91
C ARG A 77 -14.14 4.87 -34.21
N SER A 78 -13.06 5.29 -33.58
CA SER A 78 -12.34 6.52 -33.92
C SER A 78 -11.52 6.28 -35.19
N GLY A 79 -11.74 7.09 -36.25
CA GLY A 79 -11.22 6.83 -37.57
C GLY A 79 -9.96 7.59 -37.92
N ALA A 80 -8.95 6.87 -38.37
CA ALA A 80 -8.07 7.15 -39.49
C ALA A 80 -7.53 5.80 -39.97
N PRO A 81 -7.27 5.59 -41.27
CA PRO A 81 -6.91 4.29 -41.79
C PRO A 81 -5.43 4.02 -41.61
N VAL A 82 -5.00 3.58 -40.44
CA VAL A 82 -3.69 2.89 -40.21
C VAL A 82 -3.80 2.07 -38.93
N GLU A 83 -3.73 0.79 -39.05
CA GLU A 83 -3.28 -0.35 -38.19
C GLU A 83 -3.42 -0.40 -36.64
N ASN A 84 -4.10 0.53 -35.96
CA ASN A 84 -4.38 0.39 -34.52
C ASN A 84 -5.78 0.95 -34.20
N PHE A 85 -6.82 0.11 -34.36
CA PHE A 85 -8.18 0.45 -33.96
C PHE A 85 -8.32 0.34 -32.45
N GLN A 86 -8.42 1.47 -31.73
CA GLN A 86 -8.90 1.49 -30.35
C GLN A 86 -10.40 1.83 -30.37
N ASP A 87 -11.23 0.91 -29.85
CA ASP A 87 -12.64 1.17 -29.57
C ASP A 87 -12.73 2.18 -28.43
N GLU A 88 -13.14 3.41 -28.70
CA GLU A 88 -13.30 4.45 -27.71
C GLU A 88 -14.65 4.28 -26.98
N ARG A 89 -14.62 4.17 -25.66
CA ARG A 89 -15.81 4.07 -24.83
C ARG A 89 -16.51 5.42 -24.70
N VAL A 90 -17.74 5.52 -25.22
CA VAL A 90 -18.50 6.77 -25.25
C VAL A 90 -19.51 6.86 -24.12
N ALA A 91 -20.25 5.79 -23.82
CA ALA A 91 -21.28 5.83 -22.79
C ALA A 91 -21.42 4.49 -22.04
N THR A 92 -21.95 4.54 -20.82
CA THR A 92 -22.39 3.36 -20.05
C THR A 92 -23.87 3.51 -19.71
N LEU A 93 -24.67 2.54 -20.16
CA LEU A 93 -26.10 2.48 -19.89
C LEU A 93 -26.39 1.48 -18.77
N THR A 94 -27.38 1.80 -17.93
CA THR A 94 -27.82 1.01 -16.78
C THR A 94 -29.26 0.54 -16.92
N ILE A 95 -29.77 -0.20 -15.98
CA ILE A 95 -31.17 -0.72 -15.95
C ILE A 95 -32.17 0.40 -16.26
N GLY A 96 -33.19 0.09 -17.08
CA GLY A 96 -34.22 1.05 -17.53
C GLY A 96 -33.79 1.97 -18.65
N LYS A 97 -32.54 1.89 -19.14
CA LYS A 97 -32.07 2.60 -20.32
C LYS A 97 -32.20 1.75 -21.57
N SER A 98 -32.29 2.39 -22.76
CA SER A 98 -32.37 1.68 -24.03
C SER A 98 -31.36 2.23 -25.02
N PHE A 99 -31.00 1.42 -26.00
CA PHE A 99 -30.18 1.76 -27.15
C PHE A 99 -30.72 1.08 -28.41
N GLY A 100 -30.19 1.40 -29.59
CA GLY A 100 -30.67 0.84 -30.87
C GLY A 100 -31.80 1.66 -31.52
N ALA A 101 -32.29 2.71 -30.87
CA ALA A 101 -33.37 3.54 -31.43
C ALA A 101 -33.01 4.17 -32.82
N SER A 102 -31.73 4.37 -33.09
CA SER A 102 -31.24 4.82 -34.40
C SER A 102 -31.61 3.88 -35.56
N THR A 103 -31.81 2.60 -35.32
CA THR A 103 -32.21 1.60 -36.33
C THR A 103 -33.68 1.75 -36.78
N LEU A 104 -34.50 2.50 -36.05
CA LEU A 104 -35.89 2.75 -36.33
C LEU A 104 -36.09 3.84 -37.39
N PHE A 105 -35.07 4.71 -37.57
CA PHE A 105 -35.10 5.89 -38.44
C PHE A 105 -33.98 5.80 -39.50
N PRO A 106 -34.14 4.97 -40.56
CA PRO A 106 -33.10 4.70 -41.55
C PRO A 106 -32.71 5.91 -42.40
N ASP A 107 -33.59 6.92 -42.46
CA ASP A 107 -33.37 8.13 -43.27
C ASP A 107 -32.53 9.21 -42.52
N ALA A 108 -32.20 9.00 -41.26
CA ALA A 108 -31.41 9.89 -40.43
C ALA A 108 -29.94 9.44 -40.41
N ASP A 109 -29.01 10.38 -40.59
CA ASP A 109 -27.56 10.12 -40.57
C ASP A 109 -27.03 10.01 -39.11
N PHE A 110 -27.22 8.86 -38.51
CA PHE A 110 -26.70 8.56 -37.18
C PHE A 110 -25.33 7.87 -37.25
N ARG A 111 -24.43 8.25 -36.34
CA ARG A 111 -23.12 7.58 -36.21
C ARG A 111 -23.26 6.11 -35.76
N HIS A 112 -22.43 5.27 -36.38
CA HIS A 112 -22.39 3.84 -36.02
C HIS A 112 -21.67 3.59 -34.68
N TYR A 113 -22.25 2.77 -33.84
CA TYR A 113 -21.70 2.38 -32.57
C TYR A 113 -21.91 0.89 -32.26
N THR A 114 -21.20 0.38 -31.30
CA THR A 114 -21.24 -1.03 -30.85
C THR A 114 -21.63 -1.10 -29.38
N ALA A 115 -22.48 -2.05 -29.02
CA ALA A 115 -22.83 -2.31 -27.63
C ALA A 115 -22.09 -3.54 -27.10
N LYS A 116 -21.42 -3.38 -25.96
CA LYS A 116 -20.64 -4.40 -25.25
C LYS A 116 -21.17 -4.57 -23.85
N ALA A 117 -21.34 -5.81 -23.41
CA ALA A 117 -21.69 -6.16 -22.05
C ALA A 117 -20.56 -5.71 -21.09
N ALA A 118 -20.88 -4.97 -20.03
CA ALA A 118 -19.89 -4.56 -19.05
C ALA A 118 -19.45 -5.76 -18.20
N LEU A 119 -18.14 -5.82 -17.87
CA LEU A 119 -17.66 -6.78 -16.87
C LEU A 119 -18.24 -6.38 -15.52
N VAL A 120 -19.01 -7.26 -14.90
CA VAL A 120 -19.54 -7.07 -13.54
C VAL A 120 -18.78 -7.98 -12.59
N VAL A 121 -18.16 -7.39 -11.58
CA VAL A 121 -17.50 -8.14 -10.50
C VAL A 121 -18.61 -8.86 -9.71
N GLY A 122 -18.55 -10.20 -9.65
CA GLY A 122 -19.57 -11.00 -8.96
C GLY A 122 -20.46 -11.86 -9.86
N GLY A 123 -20.22 -11.94 -11.18
CA GLY A 123 -20.89 -12.90 -12.07
C GLY A 123 -22.39 -12.66 -12.31
N ALA A 124 -22.91 -11.45 -12.09
CA ALA A 124 -24.30 -11.12 -12.36
C ALA A 124 -24.58 -11.16 -13.86
N GLU A 125 -25.60 -11.91 -14.27
CA GLU A 125 -26.08 -11.99 -15.65
C GLU A 125 -26.55 -10.62 -16.16
N ILE A 126 -26.19 -10.27 -17.38
CA ILE A 126 -26.67 -9.06 -18.05
C ILE A 126 -27.87 -9.46 -18.90
N LEU A 127 -29.06 -8.93 -18.56
CA LEU A 127 -30.29 -9.21 -19.27
C LEU A 127 -30.75 -8.01 -20.07
N VAL A 128 -31.10 -8.24 -21.35
CA VAL A 128 -31.56 -7.22 -22.26
C VAL A 128 -32.83 -7.68 -22.97
N GLY A 129 -33.86 -6.86 -22.95
CA GLY A 129 -35.11 -7.08 -23.70
C GLY A 129 -35.03 -6.43 -25.07
N PHE A 130 -35.34 -7.16 -26.12
CA PHE A 130 -35.41 -6.66 -27.48
C PHE A 130 -36.86 -6.49 -27.92
N ILE A 131 -37.20 -5.30 -28.42
CA ILE A 131 -38.50 -4.96 -29.00
C ILE A 131 -38.30 -4.64 -30.48
N SER A 132 -38.97 -5.44 -31.34
CA SER A 132 -38.81 -5.30 -32.79
C SER A 132 -39.42 -3.99 -33.34
N ARG A 133 -38.90 -3.51 -34.46
CA ARG A 133 -39.46 -2.38 -35.19
C ARG A 133 -40.92 -2.56 -35.52
N GLU A 134 -41.34 -3.77 -35.95
CA GLU A 134 -42.70 -4.06 -36.35
C GLU A 134 -43.68 -3.91 -35.17
N CYS A 135 -43.29 -4.38 -33.96
CA CYS A 135 -44.05 -4.17 -32.75
C CYS A 135 -44.23 -2.69 -32.43
N LEU A 136 -43.18 -1.91 -32.47
CA LEU A 136 -43.23 -0.47 -32.20
C LEU A 136 -44.06 0.32 -33.28
N GLN A 137 -43.91 -0.01 -34.56
CA GLN A 137 -44.66 0.61 -35.64
C GLN A 137 -46.16 0.35 -35.54
N SER A 138 -46.58 -0.83 -35.04
CA SER A 138 -47.99 -1.12 -34.79
C SER A 138 -48.64 -0.22 -33.74
N LEU A 139 -47.82 0.41 -32.86
CA LEU A 139 -48.29 1.30 -31.81
C LEU A 139 -48.23 2.77 -32.22
N TRP A 140 -47.49 3.14 -33.27
CA TRP A 140 -47.32 4.56 -33.68
C TRP A 140 -48.64 5.22 -34.11
N GLY A 141 -49.52 4.44 -34.75
CA GLY A 141 -50.86 4.93 -35.10
C GLY A 141 -51.76 5.23 -33.89
N LYS A 142 -51.58 4.50 -32.81
CA LYS A 142 -52.38 4.63 -31.58
C LYS A 142 -51.73 5.60 -30.57
N TYR A 143 -50.38 5.69 -30.56
CA TYR A 143 -49.58 6.51 -29.65
C TYR A 143 -48.50 7.29 -30.41
N PRO A 144 -48.85 8.40 -31.11
CA PRO A 144 -47.89 9.15 -31.92
C PRO A 144 -46.71 9.73 -31.14
N GLN A 145 -46.87 9.94 -29.80
CA GLN A 145 -45.85 10.45 -28.92
C GLN A 145 -44.65 9.51 -28.78
N ILE A 146 -44.85 8.19 -28.94
CA ILE A 146 -43.78 7.18 -28.87
C ILE A 146 -42.74 7.42 -29.96
N GLN A 147 -43.17 7.72 -31.17
CA GLN A 147 -42.28 8.00 -32.30
C GLN A 147 -41.39 9.24 -32.05
N GLY A 148 -42.00 10.34 -31.56
CA GLY A 148 -41.28 11.58 -31.21
C GLY A 148 -40.25 11.33 -30.13
N HIS A 149 -40.64 10.62 -29.05
CA HIS A 149 -39.76 10.32 -27.92
C HIS A 149 -38.57 9.41 -28.29
N LEU A 150 -38.79 8.40 -29.13
CA LEU A 150 -37.73 7.53 -29.61
C LEU A 150 -36.79 8.25 -30.60
N SER A 151 -37.31 9.18 -31.39
CA SER A 151 -36.49 10.04 -32.28
C SER A 151 -35.60 11.00 -31.50
N GLU A 152 -36.15 11.71 -30.49
CA GLU A 152 -35.36 12.55 -29.58
C GLU A 152 -34.25 11.74 -28.88
N ARG A 153 -34.59 10.53 -28.50
CA ARG A 153 -33.65 9.65 -27.80
C ARG A 153 -32.52 9.17 -28.71
N ALA A 154 -32.82 8.89 -29.99
CA ALA A 154 -31.81 8.53 -30.98
C ALA A 154 -30.86 9.72 -31.26
N GLN A 155 -31.41 10.94 -31.42
CA GLN A 155 -30.63 12.18 -31.62
C GLN A 155 -29.75 12.50 -30.43
N TYR A 156 -30.28 12.35 -29.20
CA TYR A 156 -29.50 12.58 -27.97
C TYR A 156 -28.32 11.59 -27.81
N LEU A 157 -28.55 10.33 -28.14
CA LEU A 157 -27.52 9.32 -28.11
C LEU A 157 -26.45 9.57 -29.18
N ASP A 158 -26.86 10.06 -30.37
CA ASP A 158 -25.96 10.46 -31.44
C ASP A 158 -25.10 11.68 -31.04
N ALA A 159 -25.68 12.67 -30.36
CA ALA A 159 -24.96 13.84 -29.88
C ALA A 159 -23.88 13.47 -28.82
N ILE A 160 -24.17 12.50 -27.95
CA ILE A 160 -23.17 11.92 -27.03
C ILE A 160 -22.06 11.21 -27.81
N ILE A 161 -22.43 10.46 -28.84
CA ILE A 161 -21.51 9.70 -29.70
C ILE A 161 -20.61 10.63 -30.52
N ARG A 162 -21.12 11.81 -30.95
CA ARG A 162 -20.33 12.85 -31.62
C ARG A 162 -19.44 13.65 -30.65
N GLY A 163 -19.62 13.53 -29.37
CA GLY A 163 -18.90 14.31 -28.36
C GLY A 163 -19.44 15.73 -28.15
N GLU A 164 -20.63 16.00 -28.65
CA GLU A 164 -21.31 17.30 -28.53
C GLU A 164 -21.95 17.48 -27.15
N ILE A 165 -22.24 16.39 -26.47
CA ILE A 165 -22.82 16.36 -25.12
C ILE A 165 -22.04 15.37 -24.24
N GLU A 166 -21.65 15.79 -23.05
CA GLU A 166 -21.00 14.87 -22.08
C GLU A 166 -21.99 13.81 -21.57
N PRO A 167 -21.54 12.53 -21.37
CA PRO A 167 -22.38 11.44 -20.88
C PRO A 167 -22.96 11.65 -19.48
N SER A 168 -22.40 12.57 -18.69
CA SER A 168 -22.87 12.96 -17.35
C SER A 168 -24.06 13.91 -17.37
N ALA A 169 -24.33 14.59 -18.49
CA ALA A 169 -25.47 15.49 -18.72
C ALA A 169 -26.74 14.72 -19.10
N LEU A 170 -27.07 13.62 -18.41
CA LEU A 170 -28.34 12.91 -18.58
C LEU A 170 -29.49 13.81 -18.14
N HIS A 171 -30.09 14.48 -19.11
CA HIS A 171 -31.19 15.40 -18.92
C HIS A 171 -32.35 14.74 -18.15
N PRO A 172 -32.97 15.43 -17.16
CA PRO A 172 -34.07 14.89 -16.35
C PRO A 172 -35.29 14.39 -17.12
N LYS A 173 -35.49 14.85 -18.38
CA LYS A 173 -36.60 14.45 -19.25
C LYS A 173 -36.49 13.02 -19.81
N LEU A 174 -35.36 12.36 -19.71
CA LEU A 174 -35.17 10.97 -20.20
C LEU A 174 -35.34 9.92 -19.10
N GLY A 175 -36.32 10.15 -18.23
CA GLY A 175 -36.89 9.12 -17.35
C GLY A 175 -36.03 8.70 -16.17
N LEU A 176 -36.09 9.44 -15.09
CA LEU A 176 -36.04 8.97 -13.70
C LEU A 176 -36.97 9.89 -12.91
N SER A 177 -38.22 9.52 -12.80
CA SER A 177 -39.14 10.06 -11.79
C SER A 177 -39.10 9.11 -10.61
N SER A 178 -38.40 9.47 -9.55
CA SER A 178 -38.69 8.95 -8.24
C SER A 178 -39.93 9.69 -7.73
N ARG A 179 -41.09 9.10 -7.91
CA ARG A 179 -42.26 9.47 -7.15
C ARG A 179 -42.40 8.53 -5.97
N HIS A 180 -42.12 9.06 -4.78
CA HIS A 180 -43.10 8.99 -3.67
C HIS A 180 -42.59 9.92 -2.59
N ILE A 181 -43.25 11.08 -2.47
CA ILE A 181 -43.78 11.63 -1.21
C ILE A 181 -44.68 12.80 -1.61
N ARG A 182 -45.96 12.65 -1.30
CA ARG A 182 -46.97 13.73 -1.28
C ARG A 182 -46.54 14.78 -0.25
N THR A 183 -46.68 16.10 -0.44
CA THR A 183 -47.90 16.87 -0.31
C THR A 183 -47.62 18.38 -0.42
N LEU A 184 -48.61 19.10 -0.98
CA LEU A 184 -48.97 20.52 -0.78
C LEU A 184 -48.23 21.54 -1.65
N ALA A 185 -48.99 21.99 -2.67
CA ALA A 185 -48.80 23.26 -3.34
C ALA A 185 -49.16 24.43 -2.41
N PRO A 186 -48.65 25.63 -2.67
CA PRO A 186 -49.53 26.61 -3.34
C PRO A 186 -48.87 27.52 -4.40
N THR A 187 -49.69 27.77 -5.43
CA THR A 187 -49.92 28.97 -6.24
C THR A 187 -48.81 29.94 -6.71
N PRO A 188 -48.99 30.54 -7.90
CA PRO A 188 -47.92 31.14 -8.71
C PRO A 188 -47.75 32.64 -8.46
N GLN A 189 -46.54 33.14 -8.58
CA GLN A 189 -46.32 34.58 -8.81
C GLN A 189 -45.24 34.85 -9.87
N ARG A 190 -45.73 35.48 -10.95
CA ARG A 190 -45.20 36.54 -11.79
C ARG A 190 -43.74 36.52 -12.19
N GLU A 191 -43.56 36.36 -13.50
CA GLU A 191 -42.40 36.79 -14.28
C GLU A 191 -42.05 38.27 -14.02
N SER A 192 -40.75 38.52 -13.92
CA SER A 192 -40.16 39.84 -14.12
C SER A 192 -38.75 39.69 -14.75
N PRO A 193 -38.28 40.67 -15.54
CA PRO A 193 -37.45 40.46 -16.68
C PRO A 193 -35.96 40.31 -16.38
N ALA A 194 -35.27 39.66 -17.31
CA ALA A 194 -33.84 39.48 -17.36
C ALA A 194 -33.06 40.79 -17.11
N ARG A 195 -32.35 40.84 -16.03
CA ARG A 195 -31.33 41.84 -15.67
C ARG A 195 -29.96 41.23 -15.92
N GLN A 196 -29.29 41.76 -16.93
CA GLN A 196 -27.89 41.49 -17.20
C GLN A 196 -27.10 41.71 -15.90
N VAL A 197 -26.57 40.63 -15.35
CA VAL A 197 -25.65 40.72 -14.23
C VAL A 197 -24.26 40.95 -14.79
N LYS A 198 -23.77 42.17 -14.65
CA LYS A 198 -22.35 42.50 -14.76
C LYS A 198 -21.62 41.60 -13.82
N THR A 199 -20.58 40.91 -14.31
CA THR A 199 -19.59 40.21 -13.54
C THR A 199 -18.93 41.19 -12.57
N ALA A 200 -19.50 41.29 -11.39
CA ALA A 200 -18.79 41.90 -10.26
C ALA A 200 -17.74 40.91 -9.77
N ALA A 201 -16.53 41.40 -9.60
CA ALA A 201 -15.43 40.67 -8.97
C ALA A 201 -15.94 39.97 -7.71
N ALA A 202 -15.70 38.66 -7.59
CA ALA A 202 -16.12 37.88 -6.44
C ALA A 202 -15.59 38.54 -5.15
N PRO A 203 -16.45 38.86 -4.20
CA PRO A 203 -15.97 39.38 -2.94
C PRO A 203 -15.19 38.29 -2.21
N ASP A 204 -14.14 38.73 -1.55
CA ASP A 204 -13.21 37.95 -0.73
C ASP A 204 -13.92 37.34 0.51
N ARG A 205 -14.91 36.45 0.29
CA ARG A 205 -15.75 35.81 1.31
C ARG A 205 -15.21 34.51 1.89
N PHE A 206 -13.94 34.19 1.63
CA PHE A 206 -13.29 33.00 2.20
C PHE A 206 -12.87 33.20 3.67
N LYS A 207 -13.31 34.24 4.36
CA LYS A 207 -12.77 34.63 5.66
C LYS A 207 -13.56 34.21 6.90
N GLU A 208 -14.75 33.68 6.79
CA GLU A 208 -15.49 33.30 7.99
C GLU A 208 -15.64 31.77 8.08
N ALA A 209 -14.77 31.17 8.88
CA ALA A 209 -14.97 29.80 9.34
C ALA A 209 -16.22 29.75 10.25
N TYR A 210 -17.12 28.82 10.00
CA TYR A 210 -18.37 28.59 10.75
C TYR A 210 -18.14 28.27 12.24
N PHE A 211 -16.90 27.94 12.63
CA PHE A 211 -16.46 27.73 14.01
C PHE A 211 -15.23 28.59 14.30
N PRO A 212 -15.13 29.15 15.53
CA PRO A 212 -13.93 29.90 15.90
C PRO A 212 -12.72 29.00 15.83
N THR A 213 -11.79 29.36 14.95
CA THR A 213 -10.50 28.68 14.86
C THR A 213 -9.82 28.73 16.22
N PRO A 214 -9.36 27.60 16.78
CA PRO A 214 -8.51 27.62 17.95
C PRO A 214 -7.34 28.55 17.67
N SER A 215 -7.03 29.47 18.60
CA SER A 215 -6.07 30.59 18.47
C SER A 215 -4.91 30.26 17.52
N GLN A 216 -4.90 30.90 16.35
CA GLN A 216 -3.87 30.68 15.34
C GLN A 216 -2.53 31.12 15.95
N LYS A 217 -1.67 30.14 16.21
CA LYS A 217 -0.29 30.42 16.58
C LYS A 217 0.39 31.15 15.42
N MET A 218 1.26 32.12 15.70
CA MET A 218 1.99 32.95 14.71
C MET A 218 2.61 32.15 13.56
N GLY A 219 2.96 30.89 13.80
CA GLY A 219 3.45 29.95 12.77
C GLY A 219 2.43 29.51 11.69
N GLN A 220 1.10 29.62 11.93
CA GLN A 220 0.11 29.29 10.91
C GLN A 220 -0.11 30.44 9.91
N TRP A 221 0.04 31.67 10.37
CA TRP A 221 0.03 32.85 9.50
C TRP A 221 1.16 32.80 8.48
N TRP A 222 2.39 32.47 8.91
CA TRP A 222 3.56 32.29 8.02
C TRP A 222 3.34 31.19 7.01
N LYS A 223 2.70 30.06 7.38
CA LYS A 223 2.37 28.95 6.47
C LYS A 223 1.39 29.36 5.37
N LYS A 224 0.41 30.22 5.68
CA LYS A 224 -0.50 30.79 4.68
C LYS A 224 0.20 31.80 3.76
N VAL A 225 1.02 32.67 4.30
CA VAL A 225 1.76 33.69 3.52
C VAL A 225 2.79 33.04 2.60
N THR A 226 3.45 31.98 3.05
CA THR A 226 4.48 31.27 2.26
C THR A 226 3.89 30.16 1.40
N HIS A 227 2.59 29.86 1.49
CA HIS A 227 1.92 28.72 0.84
C HIS A 227 2.63 27.38 1.11
N ASN A 228 3.31 27.23 2.24
CA ASN A 228 4.06 26.03 2.61
C ASN A 228 3.28 25.26 3.69
N TYR A 229 2.55 24.23 3.26
CA TYR A 229 1.70 23.41 4.12
C TYR A 229 2.41 22.17 4.64
N PRO A 230 1.95 21.62 5.81
CA PRO A 230 2.56 20.42 6.36
C PRO A 230 2.39 19.23 5.40
N PHE A 231 3.49 18.55 5.17
CA PHE A 231 3.55 17.38 4.32
C PHE A 231 3.99 16.16 5.14
N TYR A 232 3.39 15.01 4.85
CA TYR A 232 3.77 13.69 5.34
C TYR A 232 3.71 12.71 4.17
N ALA A 233 4.83 12.02 3.88
CA ALA A 233 4.87 11.04 2.80
C ALA A 233 4.23 9.73 3.23
N GLN A 234 3.45 9.11 2.36
CA GLN A 234 2.98 7.73 2.59
C GLN A 234 4.17 6.76 2.56
N HIS A 235 4.11 5.72 3.39
CA HIS A 235 5.16 4.71 3.49
C HIS A 235 4.86 3.47 2.64
N SER A 236 3.60 3.24 2.29
CA SER A 236 3.11 2.18 1.43
C SER A 236 1.99 2.72 0.55
N ALA A 237 1.66 2.03 -0.53
CA ALA A 237 0.59 2.44 -1.43
C ALA A 237 -0.78 2.53 -0.74
N SER A 238 -1.01 1.72 0.29
CA SER A 238 -2.25 1.69 1.08
C SER A 238 -2.35 2.81 2.13
N ASP A 239 -1.27 3.55 2.42
CA ASP A 239 -1.19 4.51 3.53
C ASP A 239 -1.69 5.91 3.21
N CYS A 240 -2.10 6.18 1.97
CA CYS A 240 -2.49 7.53 1.54
C CYS A 240 -3.52 8.18 2.47
N SER A 241 -4.51 7.40 2.94
CA SER A 241 -5.55 7.86 3.86
C SER A 241 -4.99 8.26 5.23
N ALA A 242 -4.17 7.41 5.85
CA ALA A 242 -3.55 7.67 7.15
C ALA A 242 -2.58 8.85 7.07
N ALA A 243 -1.76 8.94 6.01
CA ALA A 243 -0.85 10.05 5.77
C ALA A 243 -1.59 11.39 5.62
N CYS A 244 -2.75 11.41 4.97
CA CYS A 244 -3.61 12.58 4.90
C CYS A 244 -4.05 13.07 6.28
N VAL A 245 -4.44 12.15 7.18
CA VAL A 245 -4.82 12.52 8.57
C VAL A 245 -3.64 13.07 9.34
N VAL A 246 -2.42 12.52 9.18
CA VAL A 246 -1.20 13.08 9.79
C VAL A 246 -0.96 14.51 9.31
N MET A 247 -1.11 14.78 8.01
CA MET A 247 -0.94 16.12 7.44
C MET A 247 -1.95 17.12 8.01
N VAL A 248 -3.22 16.72 8.10
CA VAL A 248 -4.27 17.54 8.72
C VAL A 248 -3.99 17.76 10.21
N GLY A 249 -3.56 16.73 10.93
CA GLY A 249 -3.17 16.85 12.34
C GLY A 249 -2.02 17.86 12.53
N ARG A 250 -0.95 17.76 11.72
CA ARG A 250 0.18 18.71 11.72
C ARG A 250 -0.24 20.15 11.40
N TYR A 251 -1.25 20.34 10.56
CA TYR A 251 -1.81 21.67 10.30
C TYR A 251 -2.41 22.27 11.56
N TRP A 252 -3.11 21.46 12.34
CA TRP A 252 -3.72 21.88 13.62
C TRP A 252 -2.77 21.80 14.82
N GLY A 253 -1.47 21.49 14.59
CA GLY A 253 -0.42 21.47 15.61
C GLY A 253 -0.41 20.21 16.46
N ARG A 254 -0.92 19.08 15.92
CA ARG A 254 -0.87 17.75 16.53
C ARG A 254 -0.13 16.76 15.63
N GLU A 255 0.66 15.91 16.26
CA GLU A 255 1.32 14.80 15.57
C GLU A 255 0.66 13.49 15.98
N PHE A 256 0.36 12.66 14.99
CA PHE A 256 -0.25 11.35 15.20
C PHE A 256 0.67 10.26 14.69
N ASN A 257 0.72 9.16 15.42
CA ASN A 257 1.41 7.96 14.97
C ASN A 257 0.61 7.28 13.84
N ILE A 258 1.30 7.01 12.72
CA ILE A 258 0.66 6.43 11.53
C ILE A 258 0.10 5.02 11.78
N ASN A 259 0.75 4.21 12.64
CA ASN A 259 0.27 2.87 12.98
C ASN A 259 -1.07 2.93 13.72
N ARG A 260 -1.18 3.86 14.67
CA ARG A 260 -2.45 4.08 15.37
C ARG A 260 -3.55 4.51 14.41
N LEU A 261 -3.20 5.32 13.41
CA LEU A 261 -4.16 5.75 12.37
C LEU A 261 -4.57 4.60 11.46
N ARG A 262 -3.64 3.74 11.08
CA ARG A 262 -3.95 2.53 10.29
C ARG A 262 -4.92 1.61 11.03
N GLU A 263 -4.69 1.39 12.32
CA GLU A 263 -5.58 0.60 13.15
C GLU A 263 -6.98 1.24 13.27
N LEU A 264 -7.03 2.54 13.53
CA LEU A 264 -8.29 3.28 13.69
C LEU A 264 -9.08 3.41 12.38
N ALA A 265 -8.39 3.57 11.25
CA ALA A 265 -8.99 3.67 9.92
C ALA A 265 -9.19 2.30 9.23
N TYR A 266 -8.77 1.21 9.89
CA TYR A 266 -8.81 -0.15 9.35
C TYR A 266 -8.20 -0.27 7.96
N VAL A 267 -7.00 0.31 7.77
CA VAL A 267 -6.28 0.29 6.50
C VAL A 267 -5.95 -1.16 6.11
N SER A 268 -6.43 -1.59 4.95
CA SER A 268 -6.11 -2.88 4.33
C SER A 268 -5.09 -2.71 3.20
N ARG A 269 -4.74 -3.78 2.47
CA ARG A 269 -3.89 -3.69 1.26
C ARG A 269 -4.46 -2.76 0.20
N ASP A 270 -5.78 -2.67 0.12
CA ASP A 270 -6.51 -1.80 -0.82
C ASP A 270 -6.73 -0.38 -0.29
N GLY A 271 -6.16 -0.04 0.89
CA GLY A 271 -6.33 1.23 1.57
C GLY A 271 -7.47 1.24 2.59
N ALA A 272 -7.96 2.44 2.94
CA ALA A 272 -9.08 2.63 3.86
C ALA A 272 -10.33 3.14 3.13
N SER A 273 -11.51 2.75 3.63
CA SER A 273 -12.77 3.34 3.18
C SER A 273 -12.93 4.77 3.74
N LEU A 274 -13.71 5.61 3.05
CA LEU A 274 -14.01 6.96 3.54
C LEU A 274 -14.73 6.93 4.90
N LYS A 275 -15.53 5.90 5.17
CA LYS A 275 -16.21 5.67 6.46
C LYS A 275 -15.21 5.29 7.55
N GLY A 276 -14.28 4.38 7.28
CA GLY A 276 -13.22 4.01 8.22
C GLY A 276 -12.33 5.20 8.56
N LEU A 277 -12.02 6.04 7.55
CA LEU A 277 -11.28 7.26 7.77
C LEU A 277 -12.05 8.28 8.64
N ALA A 278 -13.37 8.41 8.43
CA ALA A 278 -14.22 9.24 9.26
C ALA A 278 -14.20 8.78 10.73
N ASN A 279 -14.39 7.49 10.97
CA ASN A 279 -14.33 6.91 12.31
C ASN A 279 -12.97 7.15 12.98
N ALA A 280 -11.88 7.01 12.22
CA ALA A 280 -10.54 7.24 12.74
C ALA A 280 -10.34 8.68 13.22
N VAL A 281 -10.75 9.67 12.42
CA VAL A 281 -10.57 11.08 12.76
C VAL A 281 -11.47 11.53 13.89
N GLU A 282 -12.67 10.94 14.04
CA GLU A 282 -13.55 11.18 15.20
C GLU A 282 -12.92 10.68 16.50
N ASN A 283 -12.31 9.50 16.49
CA ASN A 283 -11.57 8.97 17.64
C ASN A 283 -10.35 9.83 18.03
N LEU A 284 -9.83 10.63 17.11
CA LEU A 284 -8.74 11.58 17.37
C LEU A 284 -9.22 12.94 17.90
N GLY A 285 -10.53 13.17 17.91
CA GLY A 285 -11.10 14.41 18.41
C GLY A 285 -11.40 15.45 17.32
N PHE A 286 -11.62 15.01 16.08
CA PHE A 286 -12.27 15.80 15.05
C PHE A 286 -13.77 15.47 14.98
N ASN A 287 -14.57 16.42 14.53
CA ASN A 287 -15.90 16.14 14.02
C ASN A 287 -15.77 15.90 12.52
N SER A 288 -16.23 14.75 12.02
CA SER A 288 -16.04 14.37 10.64
C SER A 288 -17.35 14.23 9.89
N ARG A 289 -17.32 14.58 8.60
CA ARG A 289 -18.49 14.43 7.75
C ARG A 289 -18.07 14.01 6.32
N PRO A 290 -18.26 12.73 5.95
CA PRO A 290 -18.08 12.30 4.58
C PRO A 290 -19.21 12.86 3.70
N VAL A 291 -18.85 13.56 2.62
CA VAL A 291 -19.80 14.22 1.73
C VAL A 291 -19.42 14.04 0.27
N LYS A 292 -20.42 14.15 -0.61
CA LYS A 292 -20.23 14.37 -2.04
C LYS A 292 -20.59 15.83 -2.35
N ALA A 293 -19.67 16.59 -2.92
CA ALA A 293 -19.81 18.02 -3.10
C ALA A 293 -19.41 18.48 -4.52
N SER A 294 -19.77 19.72 -4.87
CA SER A 294 -19.18 20.44 -6.00
C SER A 294 -18.05 21.34 -5.52
N LEU A 295 -17.12 21.72 -6.40
CA LEU A 295 -15.98 22.56 -6.04
C LEU A 295 -16.41 23.91 -5.45
N ASP A 296 -17.47 24.52 -6.00
CA ASP A 296 -18.00 25.80 -5.51
C ASP A 296 -18.48 25.71 -4.05
N ARG A 297 -19.16 24.61 -3.70
CA ARG A 297 -19.60 24.38 -2.31
C ARG A 297 -18.43 24.05 -1.39
N LEU A 298 -17.45 23.35 -1.92
CA LEU A 298 -16.26 22.98 -1.17
C LEU A 298 -15.39 24.19 -0.82
N ALA A 299 -15.33 25.18 -1.70
CA ALA A 299 -14.61 26.44 -1.49
C ALA A 299 -15.13 27.26 -0.30
N HIS A 300 -16.39 27.04 0.12
CA HIS A 300 -17.01 27.68 1.28
C HIS A 300 -16.87 26.90 2.60
N GLN A 301 -16.22 25.74 2.57
CA GLN A 301 -16.04 24.91 3.77
C GLN A 301 -14.73 25.22 4.48
N GLN A 302 -14.62 24.80 5.73
CA GLN A 302 -13.39 24.92 6.49
C GLN A 302 -12.31 23.97 5.93
N LEU A 303 -11.16 24.50 5.61
CA LEU A 303 -10.00 23.76 5.14
C LEU A 303 -8.97 23.55 6.29
N PRO A 304 -8.15 22.49 6.28
CA PRO A 304 -8.00 21.48 5.24
C PRO A 304 -9.04 20.36 5.28
N ILE A 305 -9.24 19.72 4.13
CA ILE A 305 -10.12 18.57 3.94
C ILE A 305 -9.37 17.45 3.24
N ILE A 306 -9.87 16.21 3.35
CA ILE A 306 -9.34 15.07 2.63
C ILE A 306 -10.24 14.78 1.43
N ALA A 307 -9.69 14.78 0.21
CA ALA A 307 -10.39 14.52 -1.04
C ALA A 307 -10.04 13.14 -1.59
N HIS A 308 -11.04 12.40 -2.09
CA HIS A 308 -10.85 11.13 -2.75
C HIS A 308 -10.46 11.36 -4.23
N TRP A 309 -9.31 10.85 -4.63
CA TRP A 309 -8.61 11.17 -5.87
C TRP A 309 -8.51 9.95 -6.80
N GLU A 310 -8.75 10.13 -8.10
CA GLU A 310 -8.59 9.11 -9.15
C GLU A 310 -9.24 7.73 -8.87
N GLY A 311 -10.14 7.65 -7.90
CA GLY A 311 -10.89 6.44 -7.56
C GLY A 311 -10.25 5.49 -6.57
N ASN A 312 -8.97 5.65 -6.23
CA ASN A 312 -8.23 4.75 -5.35
C ASN A 312 -7.21 5.45 -4.42
N HIS A 313 -7.18 6.78 -4.41
CA HIS A 313 -6.20 7.57 -3.67
C HIS A 313 -6.85 8.65 -2.83
N TYR A 314 -6.14 9.19 -1.83
CA TYR A 314 -6.56 10.33 -1.00
C TYR A 314 -5.49 11.42 -1.01
N ILE A 315 -5.94 12.68 -1.09
CA ILE A 315 -5.09 13.87 -1.02
C ILE A 315 -5.68 14.88 -0.04
N VAL A 316 -4.86 15.77 0.50
CA VAL A 316 -5.32 16.88 1.37
C VAL A 316 -5.42 18.15 0.57
N VAL A 317 -6.57 18.84 0.67
CA VAL A 317 -6.79 20.15 0.07
C VAL A 317 -6.62 21.20 1.14
N PHE A 318 -5.63 22.06 1.00
CA PHE A 318 -5.31 23.11 1.98
C PHE A 318 -5.85 24.49 1.59
N GLU A 319 -6.00 24.74 0.29
CA GLU A 319 -6.46 26.04 -0.19
C GLU A 319 -7.22 25.87 -1.51
N ILE A 320 -8.34 26.60 -1.64
CA ILE A 320 -9.14 26.69 -2.86
C ILE A 320 -9.30 28.16 -3.18
N SER A 321 -8.83 28.57 -4.36
CA SER A 321 -8.94 29.91 -4.92
C SER A 321 -9.60 29.85 -6.28
N SER A 322 -10.05 30.98 -6.81
CA SER A 322 -10.59 31.08 -8.18
C SER A 322 -9.58 30.70 -9.26
N GLN A 323 -8.27 30.86 -9.00
CA GLN A 323 -7.21 30.61 -9.96
C GLN A 323 -6.47 29.27 -9.71
N HIS A 324 -6.48 28.75 -8.48
CA HIS A 324 -5.72 27.56 -8.13
C HIS A 324 -6.27 26.84 -6.91
N VAL A 325 -5.98 25.53 -6.83
CA VAL A 325 -6.22 24.66 -5.68
C VAL A 325 -4.87 24.13 -5.22
N ILE A 326 -4.50 24.36 -3.94
CA ILE A 326 -3.28 23.82 -3.36
C ILE A 326 -3.63 22.51 -2.65
N VAL A 327 -3.02 21.44 -3.14
CA VAL A 327 -3.20 20.09 -2.62
C VAL A 327 -1.88 19.53 -2.13
N CYS A 328 -1.92 18.68 -1.10
CA CYS A 328 -0.81 17.84 -0.71
C CYS A 328 -1.16 16.38 -0.97
N ASP A 329 -0.45 15.81 -1.91
CA ASP A 329 -0.54 14.40 -2.29
C ASP A 329 0.50 13.62 -1.48
N PRO A 330 0.11 12.66 -0.62
CA PRO A 330 1.06 11.93 0.22
C PRO A 330 2.08 11.11 -0.57
N ALA A 331 1.80 10.77 -1.84
CA ALA A 331 2.74 10.08 -2.71
C ALA A 331 3.80 11.01 -3.32
N ILE A 332 3.43 12.26 -3.64
CA ILE A 332 4.23 13.12 -4.52
C ILE A 332 4.71 14.37 -3.77
N GLY A 333 3.85 15.00 -2.97
CA GLY A 333 4.12 16.26 -2.30
C GLY A 333 3.08 17.34 -2.55
N GLN A 334 3.40 18.57 -2.21
CA GLN A 334 2.52 19.71 -2.44
C GLN A 334 2.48 20.07 -3.93
N LYS A 335 1.27 20.21 -4.48
CA LYS A 335 1.01 20.64 -5.85
C LYS A 335 0.07 21.82 -5.89
N LYS A 336 0.25 22.67 -6.90
CA LYS A 336 -0.66 23.75 -7.24
C LYS A 336 -1.35 23.37 -8.54
N LEU A 337 -2.65 23.09 -8.47
CA LEU A 337 -3.47 22.65 -9.60
C LEU A 337 -4.41 23.78 -10.02
N THR A 338 -4.79 23.83 -11.29
CA THR A 338 -5.92 24.65 -11.73
C THR A 338 -7.23 24.01 -11.26
N PRO A 339 -8.33 24.77 -11.10
CA PRO A 339 -9.62 24.21 -10.73
C PRO A 339 -10.11 23.10 -11.68
N ALA A 340 -9.81 23.23 -12.98
CA ALA A 340 -10.17 22.23 -14.00
C ALA A 340 -9.38 20.92 -13.82
N GLU A 341 -8.06 21.01 -13.57
CA GLU A 341 -7.23 19.83 -13.29
C GLU A 341 -7.64 19.13 -12.00
N PHE A 342 -7.99 19.90 -10.96
CA PHE A 342 -8.48 19.33 -9.71
C PHE A 342 -9.79 18.57 -9.92
N VAL A 343 -10.77 19.15 -10.62
CA VAL A 343 -12.06 18.50 -10.88
C VAL A 343 -11.90 17.24 -11.74
N LYS A 344 -10.93 17.20 -12.65
CA LYS A 344 -10.66 16.04 -13.49
C LYS A 344 -10.20 14.81 -12.69
N GLY A 345 -9.37 14.98 -11.65
CA GLY A 345 -8.90 13.91 -10.81
C GLY A 345 -9.81 13.61 -9.60
N TRP A 346 -10.60 14.59 -9.15
CA TRP A 346 -11.45 14.46 -7.99
C TRP A 346 -12.73 13.67 -8.27
N THR A 347 -13.02 12.66 -7.44
CA THR A 347 -14.24 11.84 -7.62
C THR A 347 -15.54 12.51 -7.12
N GLY A 348 -15.43 13.70 -6.56
CA GLY A 348 -16.54 14.42 -5.94
C GLY A 348 -16.75 14.06 -4.47
N TYR A 349 -16.08 13.03 -3.94
CA TYR A 349 -16.16 12.65 -2.53
C TYR A 349 -15.05 13.29 -1.71
N CYS A 350 -15.38 13.75 -0.51
CA CYS A 350 -14.41 14.29 0.43
C CYS A 350 -14.84 14.07 1.89
N LEU A 351 -13.89 14.17 2.80
CA LEU A 351 -14.08 14.16 4.22
C LEU A 351 -13.84 15.57 4.75
N LEU A 352 -14.91 16.22 5.23
CA LEU A 352 -14.84 17.47 5.97
C LEU A 352 -14.40 17.16 7.39
N MET A 353 -13.51 17.98 7.96
CA MET A 353 -12.93 17.75 9.28
C MET A 353 -12.90 19.06 10.06
N GLU A 354 -13.50 19.06 11.24
CA GLU A 354 -13.52 20.20 12.15
C GLU A 354 -12.87 19.80 13.48
N PRO A 355 -11.86 20.55 13.97
CA PRO A 355 -11.20 20.21 15.24
C PRO A 355 -12.12 20.49 16.42
N THR A 356 -12.25 19.54 17.36
CA THR A 356 -12.98 19.69 18.61
C THR A 356 -12.05 19.97 19.80
N LEU A 357 -12.62 20.27 20.96
CA LEU A 357 -11.83 20.42 22.19
C LEU A 357 -11.13 19.11 22.61
N ALA A 358 -11.65 17.96 22.20
CA ALA A 358 -11.04 16.65 22.45
C ALA A 358 -9.68 16.51 21.77
N LEU A 359 -9.47 17.12 20.60
CA LEU A 359 -8.19 17.14 19.89
C LEU A 359 -7.05 17.71 20.76
N LYS A 360 -7.33 18.64 21.67
CA LYS A 360 -6.33 19.20 22.59
C LYS A 360 -5.87 18.21 23.65
N LYS A 361 -6.70 17.24 24.01
CA LYS A 361 -6.41 16.22 25.03
C LYS A 361 -5.74 14.96 24.48
N THR A 362 -5.76 14.78 23.17
CA THR A 362 -5.17 13.63 22.53
C THR A 362 -3.64 13.74 22.59
N GLU A 363 -2.98 12.77 23.22
CA GLU A 363 -1.52 12.70 23.27
C GLU A 363 -0.96 12.41 21.88
N GLY A 364 -0.20 13.37 21.35
CA GLY A 364 0.62 13.20 20.17
C GLY A 364 1.99 12.69 20.62
N LYS A 365 2.32 11.43 20.39
CA LYS A 365 3.71 10.96 20.46
C LYS A 365 4.35 11.21 19.11
N SER A 366 5.27 12.16 19.04
CA SER A 366 6.22 12.25 17.93
C SER A 366 7.33 11.24 18.16
N THR A 367 7.75 10.57 17.11
CA THR A 367 8.96 9.75 17.14
C THR A 367 10.15 10.67 17.36
N ASP A 368 10.75 10.61 18.51
CA ASP A 368 11.81 11.56 18.87
C ASP A 368 13.11 11.08 18.23
N PHE A 369 13.71 11.93 17.38
CA PHE A 369 15.04 11.70 16.80
C PHE A 369 16.08 11.31 17.86
N TRP A 370 15.87 11.73 19.11
CA TRP A 370 16.71 11.38 20.27
C TRP A 370 16.69 9.91 20.64
N GLN A 371 15.69 9.13 20.21
CA GLN A 371 15.66 7.68 20.40
C GLN A 371 16.83 6.99 19.70
N LEU A 372 17.33 7.56 18.59
CA LEU A 372 18.56 7.08 17.95
C LEU A 372 19.78 7.14 18.85
N PHE A 373 19.90 8.19 19.66
CA PHE A 373 21.03 8.31 20.57
C PHE A 373 21.00 7.21 21.65
N GLN A 374 19.84 6.66 21.98
CA GLN A 374 19.75 5.51 22.89
C GLN A 374 20.38 4.25 22.29
N LEU A 375 20.37 4.10 20.96
CA LEU A 375 21.04 2.99 20.26
C LEU A 375 22.57 3.14 20.27
N VAL A 376 23.06 4.35 20.41
CA VAL A 376 24.48 4.70 20.43
C VAL A 376 25.07 4.58 21.85
N THR A 377 24.25 4.71 22.89
CA THR A 377 24.71 4.69 24.30
C THR A 377 25.48 3.44 24.72
N PRO A 378 25.17 2.20 24.27
CA PRO A 378 25.98 1.02 24.60
C PRO A 378 27.41 1.08 24.05
N HIS A 379 27.67 1.88 23.02
CA HIS A 379 28.94 2.00 22.32
C HIS A 379 29.73 3.26 22.72
N ARG A 380 29.35 3.94 23.83
CA ARG A 380 29.94 5.22 24.30
C ARG A 380 31.47 5.18 24.45
N VAL A 381 32.03 4.03 24.84
CA VAL A 381 33.48 3.90 25.03
C VAL A 381 34.23 4.00 23.69
N VAL A 382 33.79 3.23 22.70
CA VAL A 382 34.41 3.25 21.36
C VAL A 382 34.22 4.60 20.67
N ILE A 383 33.06 5.24 20.88
CA ILE A 383 32.83 6.61 20.38
C ILE A 383 33.79 7.59 21.05
N GLY A 384 34.07 7.43 22.34
CA GLY A 384 35.09 8.16 23.04
C GLY A 384 36.51 7.97 22.44
N GLU A 385 36.87 6.74 22.11
CA GLU A 385 38.12 6.40 21.42
C GLU A 385 38.22 7.08 20.03
N ILE A 386 37.14 7.04 19.25
CA ILE A 386 37.04 7.72 17.94
C ILE A 386 37.20 9.23 18.12
N PHE A 387 36.61 9.81 19.16
CA PHE A 387 36.72 11.23 19.46
C PHE A 387 38.16 11.60 19.84
N ILE A 388 38.83 10.81 20.69
CA ILE A 388 40.25 11.01 21.06
C ILE A 388 41.13 10.88 19.81
N ALA A 389 40.92 9.83 18.99
CA ALA A 389 41.68 9.67 17.74
C ALA A 389 41.49 10.87 16.79
N SER A 390 40.30 11.45 16.75
CA SER A 390 40.01 12.64 15.95
C SER A 390 40.74 13.89 16.48
N ILE A 391 40.81 14.06 17.82
CA ILE A 391 41.61 15.18 18.41
C ILE A 391 43.09 15.01 18.09
N VAL A 392 43.65 13.82 18.22
CA VAL A 392 45.06 13.54 17.88
C VAL A 392 45.31 13.82 16.39
N LEU A 393 44.42 13.43 15.51
CA LEU A 393 44.49 13.74 14.07
C LEU A 393 44.49 15.26 13.81
N GLN A 394 43.73 16.03 14.55
CA GLN A 394 43.68 17.48 14.42
C GLN A 394 45.03 18.10 14.83
N ILE A 395 45.64 17.60 15.89
CA ILE A 395 46.97 18.05 16.35
C ILE A 395 48.02 17.73 15.27
N PHE A 396 48.02 16.53 14.71
CA PHE A 396 48.91 16.20 13.60
C PHE A 396 48.63 17.02 12.34
N GLY A 397 47.37 17.38 12.08
CA GLY A 397 46.98 18.27 11.00
C GLY A 397 47.53 19.69 11.11
N LEU A 398 47.84 20.16 12.33
CA LEU A 398 48.51 21.45 12.55
C LEU A 398 50.02 21.42 12.27
N ILE A 399 50.63 20.25 12.40
CA ILE A 399 52.10 20.08 12.25
C ILE A 399 52.50 20.34 10.82
N SER A 400 51.77 19.86 9.83
CA SER A 400 52.09 20.00 8.41
C SER A 400 52.21 21.48 7.94
N PRO A 401 51.24 22.37 8.24
CA PRO A 401 51.37 23.80 7.96
C PRO A 401 52.60 24.46 8.64
N ILE A 402 52.82 24.14 9.93
CA ILE A 402 53.90 24.70 10.71
C ILE A 402 55.26 24.29 10.14
N PHE A 403 55.46 23.00 9.87
CA PHE A 403 56.69 22.50 9.25
C PHE A 403 56.90 23.06 7.85
N THR A 404 55.85 23.21 7.04
CA THR A 404 55.94 23.84 5.72
C THR A 404 56.42 25.28 5.86
N GLN A 405 55.91 26.05 6.84
CA GLN A 405 56.38 27.39 7.14
C GLN A 405 57.84 27.37 7.53
N LEU A 406 58.29 26.52 8.46
CA LEU A 406 59.67 26.45 8.91
C LEU A 406 60.66 26.07 7.77
N ILE A 407 60.25 25.23 6.84
CA ILE A 407 61.01 24.89 5.66
C ILE A 407 61.18 26.10 4.75
N LEU A 408 60.07 26.81 4.46
CA LEU A 408 60.11 27.97 3.54
C LEU A 408 60.85 29.18 4.14
N ASP A 409 60.55 29.54 5.38
CA ASP A 409 61.06 30.71 6.00
C ASP A 409 62.48 30.51 6.64
N GLY A 410 62.70 29.27 7.18
CA GLY A 410 63.95 28.95 7.84
C GLY A 410 64.95 28.27 6.90
N ALA A 411 64.66 27.13 6.38
CA ALA A 411 65.61 26.30 5.63
C ALA A 411 65.96 26.91 4.27
N ILE A 412 64.94 27.38 3.50
CA ILE A 412 65.16 27.92 2.14
C ILE A 412 65.78 29.32 2.20
N VAL A 413 65.26 30.24 3.02
CA VAL A 413 65.79 31.64 3.13
C VAL A 413 67.19 31.63 3.63
N HIS A 414 67.55 30.82 4.63
CA HIS A 414 68.89 30.68 5.16
C HIS A 414 69.78 29.67 4.41
N LYS A 415 69.32 29.09 3.32
CA LYS A 415 70.04 28.07 2.49
C LYS A 415 70.63 26.96 3.34
N SER A 416 69.96 26.53 4.41
CA SER A 416 70.45 25.52 5.34
C SER A 416 69.95 24.12 4.96
N ALA A 417 70.81 23.28 4.36
CA ALA A 417 70.54 21.94 4.00
C ALA A 417 70.26 21.01 5.21
N SER A 418 70.93 21.30 6.35
CA SER A 418 70.70 20.50 7.58
C SER A 418 69.29 20.74 8.17
N SER A 419 68.86 22.01 8.21
CA SER A 419 67.51 22.35 8.65
C SER A 419 66.44 21.79 7.71
N LEU A 420 66.68 21.80 6.39
CA LEU A 420 65.78 21.21 5.42
C LEU A 420 65.62 19.69 5.64
N ALA A 421 66.74 18.98 5.84
CA ALA A 421 66.70 17.54 6.13
C ALA A 421 65.96 17.23 7.44
N THR A 422 66.23 18.03 8.50
CA THR A 422 65.55 17.83 9.79
C THR A 422 64.03 18.04 9.73
N PHE A 423 63.60 19.13 9.12
CA PHE A 423 62.15 19.42 8.98
C PHE A 423 61.47 18.49 7.98
N GLY A 424 62.18 18.10 6.91
CA GLY A 424 61.68 17.14 5.91
C GLY A 424 61.44 15.72 6.49
N VAL A 425 62.45 15.24 7.27
CA VAL A 425 62.28 13.97 7.99
C VAL A 425 61.18 14.04 9.04
N GLY A 426 61.09 15.17 9.78
CA GLY A 426 60.01 15.40 10.72
C GLY A 426 58.65 15.35 10.06
N LEU A 427 58.47 16.05 8.92
CA LEU A 427 57.23 16.06 8.17
C LEU A 427 56.85 14.65 7.69
N LEU A 428 57.80 13.84 7.24
CA LEU A 428 57.60 12.48 6.82
C LEU A 428 57.12 11.58 7.97
N ILE A 429 57.78 11.67 9.14
CA ILE A 429 57.43 10.88 10.34
C ILE A 429 56.02 11.22 10.80
N PHE A 430 55.70 12.51 10.97
CA PHE A 430 54.38 12.96 11.38
C PHE A 430 53.31 12.61 10.33
N GLY A 431 53.66 12.69 9.03
CA GLY A 431 52.74 12.23 7.97
C GLY A 431 52.38 10.73 8.06
N ILE A 432 53.39 9.90 8.35
CA ILE A 432 53.14 8.46 8.56
C ILE A 432 52.23 8.24 9.79
N PHE A 433 52.50 8.95 10.90
CA PHE A 433 51.61 8.87 12.07
C PHE A 433 50.20 9.35 11.78
N GLN A 434 50.02 10.40 11.00
CA GLN A 434 48.71 10.88 10.58
C GLN A 434 47.97 9.86 9.75
N ILE A 435 48.65 9.18 8.82
CA ILE A 435 48.06 8.10 8.02
C ILE A 435 47.63 6.94 8.93
N ALA A 436 48.53 6.51 9.85
CA ALA A 436 48.24 5.44 10.79
C ALA A 436 47.03 5.75 11.70
N MET A 437 46.96 6.97 12.23
CA MET A 437 45.84 7.44 13.06
C MET A 437 44.54 7.55 12.26
N THR A 438 44.63 8.00 11.01
CA THR A 438 43.45 8.03 10.10
C THR A 438 42.92 6.64 9.84
N ALA A 439 43.83 5.68 9.56
CA ALA A 439 43.45 4.28 9.37
C ALA A 439 42.84 3.68 10.64
N LEU A 440 43.45 3.97 11.82
CA LEU A 440 42.90 3.51 13.10
C LEU A 440 41.48 4.06 13.34
N ARG A 441 41.31 5.38 13.14
CA ARG A 441 39.97 6.00 13.28
C ARG A 441 38.94 5.35 12.35
N GLN A 442 39.30 5.16 11.07
CA GLN A 442 38.40 4.54 10.10
C GLN A 442 38.06 3.09 10.49
N TYR A 443 39.05 2.32 10.98
CA TYR A 443 38.84 0.98 11.47
C TYR A 443 37.84 0.92 12.64
N LEU A 444 38.05 1.79 13.65
CA LEU A 444 37.15 1.88 14.81
C LEU A 444 35.74 2.28 14.40
N MET A 445 35.61 3.24 13.49
CA MET A 445 34.31 3.65 12.93
C MET A 445 33.62 2.48 12.22
N ALA A 446 34.31 1.80 11.32
CA ALA A 446 33.75 0.68 10.58
C ALA A 446 33.32 -0.48 11.51
N GLN A 447 34.15 -0.82 12.51
CA GLN A 447 33.84 -1.87 13.47
C GLN A 447 32.61 -1.52 14.32
N THR A 448 32.53 -0.29 14.79
CA THR A 448 31.38 0.18 15.58
C THR A 448 30.10 0.15 14.78
N ALA A 449 30.18 0.59 13.56
CA ALA A 449 29.08 0.57 12.64
C ALA A 449 28.50 -0.79 12.34
N ASN A 450 29.37 -1.74 12.01
CA ASN A 450 28.94 -3.11 11.76
C ASN A 450 28.27 -3.73 13.01
N ARG A 451 28.70 -3.37 14.21
CA ARG A 451 28.07 -3.82 15.46
C ARG A 451 26.68 -3.18 15.65
N ILE A 452 26.56 -1.89 15.38
CA ILE A 452 25.29 -1.18 15.48
C ILE A 452 24.31 -1.72 14.43
N ASP A 453 24.77 -1.90 13.19
CA ASP A 453 23.96 -2.47 12.12
C ASP A 453 23.43 -3.86 12.45
N ALA A 454 24.31 -4.76 12.89
CA ALA A 454 23.92 -6.11 13.31
C ALA A 454 22.90 -6.07 14.47
N ALA A 455 23.11 -5.20 15.46
CA ALA A 455 22.19 -5.06 16.58
C ALA A 455 20.80 -4.53 16.13
N LEU A 456 20.78 -3.53 15.23
CA LEU A 456 19.56 -2.97 14.67
C LEU A 456 18.81 -4.01 13.82
N LEU A 457 19.52 -4.71 12.94
CA LEU A 457 18.93 -5.71 12.06
C LEU A 457 18.34 -6.88 12.86
N VAL A 458 19.10 -7.41 13.81
CA VAL A 458 18.62 -8.50 14.67
C VAL A 458 17.44 -8.05 15.54
N GLY A 459 17.51 -6.83 16.08
CA GLY A 459 16.42 -6.23 16.85
C GLY A 459 15.15 -6.05 16.01
N PHE A 460 15.29 -5.54 14.79
CA PHE A 460 14.21 -5.36 13.84
C PHE A 460 13.55 -6.70 13.47
N ILE A 461 14.34 -7.70 13.08
CA ILE A 461 13.81 -9.01 12.68
C ILE A 461 13.12 -9.71 13.86
N ARG A 462 13.71 -9.64 15.06
CA ARG A 462 13.08 -10.18 16.27
C ARG A 462 11.72 -9.54 16.54
N HIS A 463 11.64 -8.22 16.39
CA HIS A 463 10.38 -7.50 16.58
C HIS A 463 9.39 -7.83 15.45
N ALA A 464 9.83 -7.83 14.21
CA ALA A 464 8.98 -8.16 13.06
C ALA A 464 8.32 -9.55 13.23
N PHE A 465 9.07 -10.56 13.67
CA PHE A 465 8.52 -11.91 13.93
C PHE A 465 7.59 -11.98 15.16
N SER A 466 7.59 -10.97 16.01
CA SER A 466 6.66 -10.89 17.14
C SER A 466 5.33 -10.22 16.78
N LEU A 467 5.20 -9.66 15.55
CA LEU A 467 3.98 -8.97 15.14
C LEU A 467 2.86 -9.95 14.77
N PRO A 468 1.58 -9.55 14.94
CA PRO A 468 0.43 -10.40 14.63
C PRO A 468 0.29 -10.63 13.11
N LEU A 469 -0.37 -11.74 12.73
CA LEU A 469 -0.60 -12.09 11.32
C LEU A 469 -1.34 -10.97 10.56
N SER A 470 -2.26 -10.26 11.20
CA SER A 470 -2.99 -9.12 10.63
C SER A 470 -2.06 -8.00 10.14
N TYR A 471 -0.89 -7.84 10.75
CA TYR A 471 0.13 -6.89 10.29
C TYR A 471 0.66 -7.26 8.91
N PHE A 472 0.93 -8.56 8.68
CA PHE A 472 1.46 -9.08 7.40
C PHE A 472 0.37 -9.17 6.33
N ASP A 473 -0.87 -9.52 6.72
CA ASP A 473 -2.00 -9.58 5.80
C ASP A 473 -2.40 -8.20 5.26
N SER A 474 -2.13 -7.14 6.02
CA SER A 474 -2.44 -5.75 5.62
C SER A 474 -1.33 -5.09 4.78
N ARG A 475 -0.16 -5.72 4.61
CA ARG A 475 1.01 -5.15 3.92
C ARG A 475 1.57 -6.10 2.88
N HIS A 476 2.28 -5.54 1.91
CA HIS A 476 3.06 -6.34 0.98
C HIS A 476 4.40 -6.74 1.61
N VAL A 477 4.84 -7.98 1.37
CA VAL A 477 6.13 -8.47 1.88
C VAL A 477 7.29 -7.60 1.39
N GLY A 478 7.22 -7.11 0.16
CA GLY A 478 8.20 -6.18 -0.41
C GLY A 478 8.37 -4.89 0.42
N ASP A 479 7.29 -4.37 1.02
CA ASP A 479 7.36 -3.19 1.90
C ASP A 479 8.18 -3.46 3.17
N ILE A 480 8.10 -4.67 3.71
CA ILE A 480 8.85 -5.06 4.91
C ILE A 480 10.33 -5.25 4.57
N ILE A 481 10.62 -5.88 3.42
CA ILE A 481 11.99 -6.06 2.93
C ILE A 481 12.65 -4.71 2.63
N SER A 482 11.93 -3.76 2.01
CA SER A 482 12.46 -2.42 1.73
C SER A 482 12.87 -1.68 3.01
N ARG A 483 12.15 -1.88 4.12
CA ARG A 483 12.48 -1.30 5.43
C ARG A 483 13.76 -1.88 6.04
N ILE A 484 14.05 -3.15 5.79
CA ILE A 484 15.35 -3.74 6.16
C ILE A 484 16.48 -3.03 5.40
N GLN A 485 16.28 -2.69 4.12
CA GLN A 485 17.28 -1.96 3.33
C GLN A 485 17.47 -0.51 3.82
N GLU A 486 16.43 0.12 4.39
CA GLU A 486 16.54 1.45 5.00
C GLU A 486 17.54 1.47 6.18
N ASN A 487 17.71 0.34 6.88
CA ASN A 487 18.69 0.21 7.96
C ASN A 487 20.12 0.49 7.46
N HIS A 488 20.43 0.11 6.23
CA HIS A 488 21.72 0.38 5.61
C HIS A 488 22.00 1.89 5.43
N LYS A 489 20.98 2.71 5.23
CA LYS A 489 21.14 4.18 5.18
C LYS A 489 21.54 4.75 6.53
N ILE A 490 20.95 4.23 7.62
CA ILE A 490 21.33 4.63 9.00
C ILE A 490 22.76 4.20 9.28
N GLN A 491 23.12 2.97 8.93
CA GLN A 491 24.49 2.48 9.05
C GLN A 491 25.47 3.37 8.30
N THR A 492 25.24 3.63 7.03
CA THR A 492 26.10 4.48 6.18
C THR A 492 26.24 5.88 6.74
N PHE A 493 25.19 6.43 7.34
CA PHE A 493 25.25 7.72 8.00
C PHE A 493 26.15 7.70 9.26
N ILE A 494 25.98 6.70 10.12
CA ILE A 494 26.74 6.58 11.36
C ILE A 494 28.22 6.28 11.09
N THR A 495 28.51 5.45 10.06
CA THR A 495 29.87 4.98 9.73
C THR A 495 30.58 5.79 8.70
N GLY A 496 29.79 6.47 7.88
CA GLY A 496 30.28 7.18 6.71
C GLY A 496 30.90 8.52 7.04
N GLN A 497 31.05 9.33 6.01
CA GLN A 497 31.62 10.66 6.09
C GLN A 497 30.86 11.61 7.03
N SER A 498 29.64 11.28 7.42
CA SER A 498 28.75 12.15 8.20
C SER A 498 29.25 12.39 9.61
N LEU A 499 29.66 11.33 10.33
CA LEU A 499 30.26 11.49 11.66
C LEU A 499 31.63 12.16 11.55
N GLY A 500 32.38 11.83 10.49
CA GLY A 500 33.65 12.53 10.18
C GLY A 500 33.48 14.04 10.01
N VAL A 501 32.48 14.50 9.24
CA VAL A 501 32.19 15.92 9.04
C VAL A 501 31.81 16.61 10.35
N LEU A 502 31.04 15.96 11.23
CA LEU A 502 30.71 16.51 12.55
C LEU A 502 31.95 16.69 13.41
N LEU A 503 32.87 15.72 13.41
CA LEU A 503 34.14 15.82 14.11
C LEU A 503 35.05 16.87 13.49
N ASP A 504 35.08 16.96 12.16
CA ASP A 504 35.84 17.97 11.43
C ASP A 504 35.32 19.41 11.68
N LEU A 505 34.00 19.59 11.89
CA LEU A 505 33.40 20.87 12.29
C LEU A 505 33.93 21.33 13.66
N MET A 506 34.20 20.43 14.57
CA MET A 506 34.82 20.79 15.85
C MET A 506 36.27 21.33 15.65
N SER A 507 37.00 20.82 14.65
CA SER A 507 38.35 21.26 14.33
C SER A 507 38.40 22.67 13.76
N VAL A 508 37.32 23.13 13.15
CA VAL A 508 37.24 24.50 12.60
C VAL A 508 37.59 25.55 13.65
N PHE A 509 37.14 25.37 14.90
CA PHE A 509 37.46 26.33 15.97
C PHE A 509 38.95 26.38 16.27
N VAL A 510 39.64 25.24 16.27
CA VAL A 510 41.09 25.16 16.52
C VAL A 510 41.85 25.82 15.37
N TYR A 511 41.53 25.45 14.12
CA TYR A 511 42.19 26.04 12.94
C TYR A 511 41.88 27.53 12.79
N ALA A 512 40.63 27.96 13.02
CA ALA A 512 40.26 29.37 12.98
C ALA A 512 41.01 30.18 14.03
N THR A 513 41.11 29.67 15.28
CA THR A 513 41.88 30.35 16.33
C THR A 513 43.34 30.55 15.91
N LEU A 514 43.98 29.53 15.36
CA LEU A 514 45.36 29.65 14.88
C LEU A 514 45.48 30.66 13.72
N MET A 515 44.53 30.68 12.80
CA MET A 515 44.48 31.64 11.69
C MET A 515 44.37 33.08 12.19
N PHE A 516 43.59 33.36 13.25
CA PHE A 516 43.53 34.70 13.86
C PHE A 516 44.84 35.10 14.50
N VAL A 517 45.60 34.18 15.06
CA VAL A 517 46.93 34.40 15.61
C VAL A 517 47.94 34.78 14.50
N TYR A 518 47.85 34.12 13.33
CA TYR A 518 48.70 34.40 12.19
C TYR A 518 48.39 35.78 11.56
N SER A 519 47.12 36.00 11.20
CA SER A 519 46.66 37.25 10.60
C SER A 519 45.13 37.36 10.68
N TRP A 520 44.66 38.33 11.48
CA TRP A 520 43.21 38.57 11.59
C TRP A 520 42.60 39.05 10.25
N LYS A 521 43.38 39.76 9.41
CA LYS A 521 42.94 40.23 8.09
C LYS A 521 42.62 39.09 7.15
N LEU A 522 43.54 38.12 7.03
CA LEU A 522 43.33 36.90 6.19
C LEU A 522 42.31 35.95 6.79
N ALA A 523 42.25 35.85 8.11
CA ALA A 523 41.21 35.03 8.78
C ALA A 523 39.81 35.54 8.45
N LEU A 524 39.59 36.84 8.41
CA LEU A 524 38.32 37.45 8.01
C LEU A 524 37.97 37.14 6.55
N VAL A 525 38.95 37.18 5.62
CA VAL A 525 38.74 36.80 4.21
C VAL A 525 38.24 35.35 4.09
N THR A 526 38.85 34.41 4.84
CA THR A 526 38.44 33.01 4.86
C THR A 526 37.04 32.86 5.46
N LEU A 527 36.73 33.54 6.57
CA LEU A 527 35.43 33.46 7.21
C LEU A 527 34.30 34.04 6.35
N ILE A 528 34.56 35.09 5.55
CA ILE A 528 33.59 35.66 4.59
C ILE A 528 33.21 34.64 3.53
N SER A 529 34.03 33.62 3.23
CA SER A 529 33.70 32.57 2.28
C SER A 529 32.71 31.53 2.84
N ILE A 530 32.54 31.42 4.16
CA ILE A 530 31.65 30.42 4.79
C ILE A 530 30.16 30.70 4.53
N PRO A 531 29.60 31.91 4.71
CA PRO A 531 28.20 32.21 4.44
C PRO A 531 27.71 31.79 3.04
N PRO A 532 28.43 32.02 1.93
CA PRO A 532 28.03 31.50 0.62
C PRO A 532 27.85 29.99 0.57
N PHE A 533 28.71 29.21 1.25
CA PHE A 533 28.54 27.75 1.34
C PHE A 533 27.28 27.35 2.14
N LEU A 534 27.02 28.05 3.25
CA LEU A 534 25.83 27.83 4.04
C LEU A 534 24.54 28.16 3.24
N ILE A 535 24.56 29.31 2.54
CA ILE A 535 23.43 29.71 1.67
C ILE A 535 23.22 28.65 0.59
N LEU A 536 24.28 28.18 -0.08
CA LEU A 536 24.19 27.13 -1.08
C LEU A 536 23.56 25.85 -0.50
N THR A 537 24.01 25.44 0.69
CA THR A 537 23.50 24.25 1.37
C THR A 537 22.00 24.36 1.66
N PHE A 538 21.58 25.47 2.30
CA PHE A 538 20.17 25.65 2.65
C PHE A 538 19.27 25.87 1.43
N ALA A 539 19.76 26.61 0.41
CA ALA A 539 18.99 26.83 -0.81
C ALA A 539 18.86 25.58 -1.68
N SER A 540 19.85 24.68 -1.69
CA SER A 540 19.78 23.42 -2.46
C SER A 540 18.90 22.37 -1.81
N THR A 541 18.72 22.40 -0.49
CA THR A 541 17.98 21.39 0.29
C THR A 541 16.58 21.06 -0.25
N PRO A 542 15.67 22.04 -0.52
CA PRO A 542 14.33 21.72 -1.01
C PRO A 542 14.35 21.04 -2.39
N PHE A 543 15.31 21.42 -3.24
CA PHE A 543 15.47 20.82 -4.58
C PHE A 543 15.97 19.39 -4.48
N LEU A 544 17.01 19.14 -3.66
CA LEU A 544 17.55 17.80 -3.42
C LEU A 544 16.50 16.87 -2.83
N LYS A 545 15.75 17.35 -1.83
CA LYS A 545 14.68 16.57 -1.20
C LYS A 545 13.57 16.18 -2.19
N LYS A 546 13.17 17.09 -3.07
CA LYS A 546 12.18 16.81 -4.12
C LYS A 546 12.73 15.77 -5.09
N MET A 547 13.96 15.96 -5.56
CA MET A 547 14.61 15.07 -6.53
C MET A 547 14.82 13.67 -5.97
N SER A 548 15.30 13.54 -4.74
CA SER A 548 15.47 12.25 -4.06
C SER A 548 14.14 11.47 -3.99
N ARG A 549 13.02 12.17 -3.75
CA ARG A 549 11.68 11.54 -3.76
C ARG A 549 11.25 11.10 -5.15
N GLU A 550 11.47 11.92 -6.17
CA GLU A 550 11.10 11.58 -7.55
C GLU A 550 11.88 10.35 -8.03
N ILE A 551 13.18 10.27 -7.70
CA ILE A 551 14.03 9.10 -7.97
C ILE A 551 13.49 7.87 -7.22
N PHE A 552 13.24 8.01 -5.92
CA PHE A 552 12.73 6.91 -5.10
C PHE A 552 11.38 6.36 -5.62
N ASN A 553 10.44 7.24 -5.97
CA ASN A 553 9.14 6.82 -6.48
C ASN A 553 9.26 6.10 -7.84
N ALA A 554 10.13 6.60 -8.72
CA ALA A 554 10.38 5.98 -10.01
C ALA A 554 11.04 4.58 -9.86
N SER A 555 12.03 4.46 -8.97
CA SER A 555 12.69 3.19 -8.67
C SER A 555 11.75 2.17 -8.03
N ASN A 556 10.90 2.60 -7.10
CA ASN A 556 9.89 1.71 -6.51
C ASN A 556 8.86 1.23 -7.56
N ALA A 557 8.42 2.09 -8.46
CA ALA A 557 7.47 1.72 -9.51
C ALA A 557 8.09 0.69 -10.48
N GLU A 558 9.38 0.86 -10.82
CA GLU A 558 10.12 -0.08 -11.66
C GLU A 558 10.27 -1.44 -10.95
N ASN A 559 10.84 -1.45 -9.74
CA ASN A 559 11.11 -2.66 -8.97
C ASN A 559 9.82 -3.44 -8.65
N SER A 560 8.74 -2.76 -8.27
CA SER A 560 7.46 -3.40 -7.98
C SER A 560 6.90 -4.12 -9.21
N TYR A 561 6.98 -3.49 -10.38
CA TYR A 561 6.53 -4.10 -11.62
C TYR A 561 7.40 -5.29 -12.04
N LEU A 562 8.71 -5.19 -11.85
CA LEU A 562 9.64 -6.30 -12.13
C LEU A 562 9.33 -7.51 -11.24
N ILE A 563 9.15 -7.29 -9.95
CA ILE A 563 8.79 -8.35 -8.99
C ILE A 563 7.45 -8.99 -9.38
N GLU A 564 6.44 -8.19 -9.74
CA GLU A 564 5.13 -8.68 -10.18
C GLU A 564 5.26 -9.53 -11.46
N ALA A 565 6.01 -9.05 -12.45
CA ALA A 565 6.24 -9.77 -13.70
C ALA A 565 6.98 -11.10 -13.51
N LEU A 566 8.00 -11.12 -12.63
CA LEU A 566 8.76 -12.33 -12.30
C LEU A 566 7.92 -13.32 -11.48
N ASN A 567 7.13 -12.87 -10.53
CA ASN A 567 6.21 -13.74 -9.79
C ASN A 567 5.13 -14.32 -10.72
N GLY A 568 4.68 -13.53 -11.70
CA GLY A 568 3.72 -13.95 -12.73
C GLY A 568 4.36 -14.59 -13.96
N ILE A 569 5.64 -14.99 -13.94
CA ILE A 569 6.39 -15.43 -15.14
C ILE A 569 5.72 -16.59 -15.89
N ARG A 570 5.07 -17.51 -15.16
CA ARG A 570 4.32 -18.60 -15.75
C ARG A 570 3.17 -18.08 -16.62
N THR A 571 2.44 -17.07 -16.15
CA THR A 571 1.35 -16.43 -16.91
C THR A 571 1.91 -15.68 -18.11
N VAL A 572 3.00 -14.93 -17.93
CA VAL A 572 3.69 -14.20 -19.00
C VAL A 572 4.09 -15.17 -20.13
N LYS A 573 4.66 -16.33 -19.76
CA LYS A 573 5.08 -17.37 -20.71
C LYS A 573 3.90 -18.07 -21.37
N SER A 574 2.88 -18.46 -20.59
CA SER A 574 1.72 -19.17 -21.14
C SER A 574 0.89 -18.33 -22.09
N MET A 575 0.86 -17.01 -21.90
CA MET A 575 0.14 -16.05 -22.74
C MET A 575 1.01 -15.46 -23.87
N SER A 576 2.30 -15.77 -23.92
CA SER A 576 3.27 -15.26 -24.92
C SER A 576 3.32 -13.72 -24.98
N VAL A 577 3.25 -13.07 -23.80
CA VAL A 577 3.19 -11.58 -23.68
C VAL A 577 4.53 -10.97 -23.20
N GLU A 578 5.64 -11.69 -23.36
CA GLU A 578 6.96 -11.26 -22.87
C GLU A 578 7.38 -9.90 -23.42
N LYS A 579 7.09 -9.63 -24.69
CA LYS A 579 7.42 -8.34 -25.33
C LYS A 579 6.67 -7.19 -24.69
N SER A 580 5.37 -7.35 -24.46
CA SER A 580 4.51 -6.31 -23.86
C SER A 580 4.92 -6.03 -22.43
N VAL A 581 5.17 -7.07 -21.63
CA VAL A 581 5.62 -6.94 -20.24
C VAL A 581 7.00 -6.26 -20.18
N ARG A 582 7.94 -6.66 -21.06
CA ARG A 582 9.26 -6.03 -21.14
C ARG A 582 9.16 -4.55 -21.52
N TRP A 583 8.36 -4.17 -22.51
CA TRP A 583 8.17 -2.76 -22.88
C TRP A 583 7.59 -1.93 -21.75
N SER A 584 6.61 -2.47 -21.03
CA SER A 584 6.04 -1.80 -19.86
C SER A 584 7.04 -1.63 -18.72
N TRP A 585 7.98 -2.56 -18.56
CA TRP A 585 9.09 -2.42 -17.63
C TRP A 585 10.13 -1.42 -18.12
N GLU A 586 10.54 -1.48 -19.40
CA GLU A 586 11.48 -0.53 -20.01
C GLU A 586 11.00 0.92 -19.90
N GLU A 587 9.70 1.16 -20.03
CA GLU A 587 9.12 2.50 -19.85
C GLU A 587 9.34 3.02 -18.43
N ARG A 588 9.13 2.18 -17.41
CA ARG A 588 9.37 2.53 -16.00
C ARG A 588 10.85 2.73 -15.71
N LEU A 589 11.71 1.87 -16.24
CA LEU A 589 13.16 2.00 -16.16
C LEU A 589 13.63 3.32 -16.78
N ASN A 590 13.11 3.68 -17.96
CA ASN A 590 13.43 4.96 -18.59
C ASN A 590 13.00 6.16 -17.73
N GLN A 591 11.88 6.06 -17.03
CA GLN A 591 11.46 7.11 -16.09
C GLN A 591 12.41 7.21 -14.89
N GLU A 592 12.85 6.09 -14.31
CA GLU A 592 13.85 6.07 -13.25
C GLU A 592 15.19 6.67 -13.71
N ILE A 593 15.71 6.22 -14.85
CA ILE A 593 16.96 6.73 -15.44
C ILE A 593 16.86 8.25 -15.66
N LYS A 594 15.73 8.72 -16.19
CA LYS A 594 15.51 10.16 -16.43
C LYS A 594 15.54 10.98 -15.13
N GLN A 595 14.91 10.48 -14.07
CA GLN A 595 14.92 11.17 -12.77
C GLN A 595 16.30 11.11 -12.12
N THR A 596 16.97 9.97 -12.17
CA THR A 596 18.34 9.80 -11.66
C THR A 596 19.31 10.73 -12.38
N TYR A 597 19.22 10.81 -13.72
CA TYR A 597 20.04 11.74 -14.52
C TYR A 597 19.80 13.20 -14.13
N ARG A 598 18.52 13.60 -13.94
CA ARG A 598 18.21 14.96 -13.47
C ARG A 598 18.82 15.24 -12.10
N GLY A 599 18.82 14.27 -11.21
CA GLY A 599 19.44 14.33 -9.90
C GLY A 599 20.96 14.53 -10.00
N GLN A 600 21.62 13.75 -10.86
CA GLN A 600 23.06 13.86 -11.12
C GLN A 600 23.42 15.24 -11.67
N ILE A 601 22.68 15.75 -12.66
CA ILE A 601 22.91 17.09 -13.21
C ILE A 601 22.74 18.18 -12.13
N MET A 602 21.75 18.02 -11.24
CA MET A 602 21.59 18.96 -10.13
C MET A 602 22.77 18.90 -9.16
N GLY A 603 23.25 17.71 -8.84
CA GLY A 603 24.46 17.52 -8.04
C GLY A 603 25.68 18.19 -8.67
N ILE A 604 25.89 18.00 -9.99
CA ILE A 604 26.96 18.64 -10.74
C ILE A 604 26.87 20.19 -10.67
N LYS A 605 25.66 20.76 -10.82
CA LYS A 605 25.47 22.23 -10.71
C LYS A 605 25.83 22.73 -9.33
N ILE A 606 25.41 22.05 -8.27
CA ILE A 606 25.77 22.42 -6.89
C ILE A 606 27.28 22.33 -6.69
N GLN A 607 27.91 21.26 -7.17
CA GLN A 607 29.38 21.10 -7.11
C GLN A 607 30.11 22.19 -7.87
N MET A 608 29.66 22.59 -9.07
CA MET A 608 30.24 23.69 -9.84
C MET A 608 30.17 25.00 -9.05
N ILE A 609 28.99 25.32 -8.48
CA ILE A 609 28.85 26.55 -7.66
C ILE A 609 29.80 26.50 -6.45
N SER A 610 29.86 25.36 -5.75
CA SER A 610 30.76 25.14 -4.62
C SER A 610 32.22 25.30 -5.01
N SER A 611 32.66 24.72 -6.12
CA SER A 611 34.02 24.86 -6.64
C SER A 611 34.33 26.29 -7.06
N THR A 612 33.37 27.03 -7.63
CA THR A 612 33.52 28.44 -7.98
C THR A 612 33.76 29.30 -6.74
N ILE A 613 32.95 29.12 -5.68
CA ILE A 613 33.12 29.81 -4.40
C ILE A 613 34.51 29.54 -3.84
N ASN A 614 34.94 28.26 -3.86
CA ASN A 614 36.25 27.85 -3.37
C ASN A 614 37.38 28.51 -4.16
N THR A 615 37.30 28.54 -5.49
CA THR A 615 38.32 29.17 -6.36
C THR A 615 38.41 30.66 -6.09
N PHE A 616 37.28 31.39 -5.99
CA PHE A 616 37.30 32.81 -5.64
C PHE A 616 37.92 33.05 -4.25
N SER A 617 37.54 32.22 -3.26
CA SER A 617 38.07 32.33 -1.90
C SER A 617 39.59 32.12 -1.85
N SER A 618 40.10 31.06 -2.47
CA SER A 618 41.52 30.73 -2.49
C SER A 618 42.35 31.78 -3.29
N THR A 619 41.78 32.23 -4.42
CA THR A 619 42.45 33.29 -5.20
C THR A 619 42.52 34.61 -4.43
N ALA A 620 41.40 35.00 -3.78
CA ALA A 620 41.39 36.22 -2.94
C ALA A 620 42.39 36.13 -1.77
N LEU A 621 42.45 34.95 -1.12
CA LEU A 621 43.39 34.70 -0.04
C LEU A 621 44.83 34.80 -0.50
N ILE A 622 45.17 34.17 -1.63
CA ILE A 622 46.52 34.24 -2.20
C ILE A 622 46.87 35.70 -2.62
N TRP A 623 45.95 36.41 -3.28
CA TRP A 623 46.16 37.77 -3.73
C TRP A 623 46.41 38.75 -2.57
N ILE A 624 45.49 38.74 -1.59
CA ILE A 624 45.61 39.61 -0.41
C ILE A 624 46.83 39.20 0.43
N GLY A 625 47.08 37.91 0.61
CA GLY A 625 48.23 37.37 1.32
C GLY A 625 49.56 37.74 0.65
N ALA A 626 49.65 37.63 -0.68
CA ALA A 626 50.83 38.06 -1.44
C ALA A 626 51.08 39.59 -1.29
N SER A 627 50.03 40.42 -1.27
CA SER A 627 50.14 41.85 -1.00
C SER A 627 50.71 42.11 0.39
N LEU A 628 50.30 41.33 1.41
CA LEU A 628 50.89 41.47 2.77
C LEU A 628 52.33 40.96 2.82
N VAL A 629 52.75 40.04 2.00
CA VAL A 629 54.13 39.60 1.88
C VAL A 629 54.97 40.70 1.22
N ILE A 630 54.50 41.35 0.17
CA ILE A 630 55.16 42.44 -0.50
C ILE A 630 55.34 43.65 0.46
N SER A 631 54.33 43.90 1.31
CA SER A 631 54.45 44.98 2.33
C SER A 631 55.38 44.65 3.52
N GLY A 632 55.85 43.39 3.61
CA GLY A 632 56.68 42.91 4.70
C GLY A 632 55.96 42.58 5.99
N GLU A 633 54.59 42.60 5.99
CA GLU A 633 53.80 42.27 7.16
C GLU A 633 53.66 40.72 7.33
N PHE A 634 54.03 39.96 6.30
CA PHE A 634 53.83 38.51 6.27
C PHE A 634 55.00 37.81 5.56
N THR A 635 55.32 36.59 5.94
CA THR A 635 56.32 35.79 5.23
C THR A 635 55.70 34.86 4.18
N ILE A 636 56.50 34.37 3.24
CA ILE A 636 56.09 33.42 2.22
C ILE A 636 55.63 32.12 2.89
N GLY A 637 56.40 31.62 3.88
CA GLY A 637 56.03 30.41 4.62
C GLY A 637 54.75 30.54 5.41
N GLN A 638 54.53 31.73 6.02
CA GLN A 638 53.28 32.03 6.71
C GLN A 638 52.08 31.99 5.73
N LEU A 639 52.25 32.53 4.52
CA LEU A 639 51.21 32.51 3.50
C LEU A 639 50.82 31.07 3.10
N PHE A 640 51.79 30.20 2.86
CA PHE A 640 51.54 28.82 2.54
C PHE A 640 50.91 28.05 3.70
N ALA A 641 51.38 28.23 4.92
CA ALA A 641 50.81 27.64 6.12
C ALA A 641 49.38 28.12 6.32
N PHE A 642 49.11 29.40 6.12
CA PHE A 642 47.75 29.96 6.22
C PHE A 642 46.80 29.39 5.17
N ASN A 643 47.26 29.21 3.93
CA ASN A 643 46.48 28.61 2.88
C ASN A 643 46.08 27.14 3.21
N MET A 644 47.01 26.34 3.79
CA MET A 644 46.73 24.99 4.27
C MET A 644 45.72 25.00 5.42
N LEU A 645 45.82 25.93 6.38
CA LEU A 645 44.86 26.07 7.47
C LEU A 645 43.49 26.49 6.95
N SER A 646 43.42 27.41 5.99
CA SER A 646 42.18 27.85 5.34
C SER A 646 41.44 26.68 4.67
N ALA A 647 42.14 25.78 3.98
CA ALA A 647 41.57 24.61 3.35
C ALA A 647 40.89 23.67 4.40
N ASN A 648 41.54 23.52 5.57
CA ASN A 648 40.98 22.71 6.67
C ASN A 648 39.74 23.35 7.32
N VAL A 649 39.60 24.67 7.28
CA VAL A 649 38.41 25.41 7.76
C VAL A 649 37.26 25.32 6.75
N ILE A 650 37.54 25.50 5.45
CA ILE A 650 36.51 25.57 4.40
C ILE A 650 35.94 24.16 4.06
N SER A 651 36.80 23.13 4.04
CA SER A 651 36.45 21.77 3.61
C SER A 651 35.23 21.16 4.34
N PRO A 652 35.05 21.26 5.67
CA PRO A 652 33.88 20.79 6.37
C PRO A 652 32.58 21.44 5.87
N PHE A 653 32.61 22.75 5.58
CA PHE A 653 31.42 23.47 5.07
C PHE A 653 31.08 23.10 3.65
N GLN A 654 32.06 22.77 2.80
CA GLN A 654 31.82 22.25 1.46
C GLN A 654 31.08 20.87 1.51
N ARG A 655 31.44 20.02 2.48
CA ARG A 655 30.82 18.71 2.68
C ARG A 655 29.48 18.79 3.40
N LEU A 656 29.17 19.93 4.03
CA LEU A 656 27.93 20.07 4.81
C LEU A 656 26.67 19.89 3.97
N ALA A 657 26.67 20.26 2.69
CA ALA A 657 25.53 20.08 1.79
C ALA A 657 25.20 18.59 1.59
N GLY A 658 26.21 17.75 1.41
CA GLY A 658 26.04 16.29 1.32
C GLY A 658 25.57 15.69 2.65
N LEU A 659 26.18 16.14 3.76
CA LEU A 659 25.78 15.71 5.10
C LEU A 659 24.31 16.02 5.38
N TRP A 660 23.85 17.21 5.03
CA TRP A 660 22.46 17.64 5.25
C TRP A 660 21.47 16.77 4.48
N ASN A 661 21.79 16.39 3.24
CA ASN A 661 20.98 15.47 2.46
C ASN A 661 20.91 14.07 3.11
N ASN A 662 22.06 13.51 3.49
CA ASN A 662 22.13 12.21 4.17
C ASN A 662 21.34 12.22 5.50
N LEU A 663 21.39 13.32 6.25
CA LEU A 663 20.62 13.47 7.50
C LEU A 663 19.11 13.46 7.25
N GLN A 664 18.65 14.04 6.14
CA GLN A 664 17.25 14.01 5.74
C GLN A 664 16.83 12.59 5.33
N GLU A 665 17.66 11.88 4.58
CA GLU A 665 17.40 10.48 4.17
C GLU A 665 17.33 9.55 5.38
N VAL A 666 18.24 9.72 6.32
CA VAL A 666 18.25 8.99 7.60
C VAL A 666 16.99 9.31 8.42
N GLY A 667 16.58 10.58 8.47
CA GLY A 667 15.34 10.95 9.15
C GLY A 667 14.12 10.21 8.60
N ILE A 668 14.03 10.07 7.27
CA ILE A 668 12.97 9.30 6.60
C ILE A 668 13.12 7.79 6.90
N ALA A 669 14.35 7.27 6.84
CA ALA A 669 14.61 5.87 7.13
C ALA A 669 14.22 5.49 8.57
N ILE A 670 14.51 6.36 9.54
CA ILE A 670 14.09 6.18 10.94
C ILE A 670 12.57 6.18 11.06
N GLU A 671 11.91 7.17 10.46
CA GLU A 671 10.44 7.26 10.49
C GLU A 671 9.80 5.95 9.98
N ARG A 672 10.37 5.34 8.92
CA ARG A 672 9.92 4.07 8.36
C ARG A 672 10.24 2.85 9.24
N LEU A 673 11.41 2.82 9.87
CA LEU A 673 11.76 1.74 10.79
C LEU A 673 10.92 1.79 12.07
N CYS A 674 10.70 3.00 12.59
CA CYS A 674 9.83 3.20 13.75
C CYS A 674 8.40 2.76 13.49
N ASP A 675 7.92 2.86 12.27
CA ASP A 675 6.62 2.32 11.84
C ASP A 675 6.47 0.80 12.11
N VAL A 676 7.56 0.04 11.99
CA VAL A 676 7.57 -1.39 12.35
C VAL A 676 7.78 -1.59 13.84
N ILE A 677 8.77 -0.90 14.42
CA ILE A 677 9.19 -1.09 15.82
C ILE A 677 8.10 -0.67 16.81
N GLU A 678 7.30 0.34 16.47
CA GLU A 678 6.19 0.81 17.30
C GLU A 678 4.90 0.00 17.13
N ALA A 679 4.83 -0.91 16.14
CA ALA A 679 3.71 -1.81 15.98
C ALA A 679 3.63 -2.75 17.20
N LYS A 680 2.42 -2.96 17.72
CA LYS A 680 2.22 -3.80 18.89
C LYS A 680 2.51 -5.27 18.57
N PRO A 681 3.34 -5.95 19.36
CA PRO A 681 3.57 -7.38 19.20
C PRO A 681 2.29 -8.18 19.49
N GLU A 682 2.20 -9.39 18.97
CA GLU A 682 1.07 -10.31 19.17
C GLU A 682 0.89 -10.69 20.64
N GLU A 683 2.01 -10.86 21.37
CA GLU A 683 2.05 -11.00 22.82
C GLU A 683 2.87 -9.85 23.38
N ASP A 684 2.23 -8.97 24.15
CA ASP A 684 2.93 -7.93 24.88
C ASP A 684 3.68 -8.56 26.06
N ARG A 685 4.94 -8.15 26.27
CA ARG A 685 5.76 -8.67 27.39
C ARG A 685 5.20 -8.28 28.77
N ASP A 686 4.40 -7.21 28.80
CA ASP A 686 3.76 -6.71 30.02
C ASP A 686 2.42 -7.43 30.31
N GLU A 687 1.82 -8.11 29.34
CA GLU A 687 0.66 -8.97 29.54
C GLU A 687 1.14 -10.34 30.06
N HIS A 688 0.91 -10.63 31.33
CA HIS A 688 1.25 -11.91 31.95
C HIS A 688 0.29 -13.00 31.51
N ARG A 689 0.42 -13.47 30.25
CA ARG A 689 -0.34 -14.60 29.74
C ARG A 689 0.17 -15.89 30.40
N GLN A 690 -0.73 -16.72 30.86
CA GLN A 690 -0.37 -17.95 31.53
C GLN A 690 0.05 -19.03 30.52
N PRO A 691 1.15 -19.74 30.75
CA PRO A 691 1.44 -20.90 29.92
C PRO A 691 0.32 -21.92 30.05
N LEU A 692 0.01 -22.58 28.94
CA LEU A 692 -0.95 -23.67 28.94
C LEU A 692 -0.27 -24.95 29.39
N ASP A 693 -0.87 -25.63 30.36
CA ASP A 693 -0.47 -26.96 30.75
C ASP A 693 -0.62 -27.95 29.59
N LYS A 694 -0.37 -29.22 29.78
CA LYS A 694 -0.52 -30.23 28.74
C LYS A 694 -1.96 -30.24 28.22
N LEU A 695 -2.10 -29.91 26.94
CA LEU A 695 -3.39 -29.77 26.24
C LEU A 695 -4.17 -31.09 26.30
N ARG A 696 -5.45 -31.02 26.67
CA ARG A 696 -6.38 -32.16 26.63
C ARG A 696 -7.15 -32.18 25.30
N GLY A 697 -7.42 -31.01 24.74
CA GLY A 697 -8.06 -30.81 23.45
C GLY A 697 -9.56 -30.49 23.53
N TYR A 698 -10.04 -29.94 24.66
CA TYR A 698 -11.37 -29.36 24.76
C TYR A 698 -11.36 -27.95 24.18
N VAL A 699 -12.29 -27.65 23.25
CA VAL A 699 -12.43 -26.32 22.64
C VAL A 699 -13.91 -25.90 22.67
N LYS A 700 -14.18 -24.69 23.14
CA LYS A 700 -15.55 -24.16 23.20
C LYS A 700 -15.63 -22.76 22.60
N PHE A 701 -16.60 -22.58 21.70
CA PHE A 701 -16.99 -21.29 21.12
C PHE A 701 -18.26 -20.81 21.81
N ASN A 702 -18.23 -19.59 22.37
CA ASN A 702 -19.36 -18.94 23.02
C ASN A 702 -19.73 -17.66 22.28
N ASN A 703 -20.83 -17.66 21.52
CA ASN A 703 -21.37 -16.52 20.80
C ASN A 703 -20.32 -15.76 19.98
N VAL A 704 -19.44 -16.48 19.29
CA VAL A 704 -18.31 -15.91 18.56
C VAL A 704 -18.78 -15.27 17.28
N THR A 705 -18.55 -13.96 17.18
CA THR A 705 -18.71 -13.18 15.95
C THR A 705 -17.34 -12.62 15.53
N PHE A 706 -17.04 -12.68 14.24
CA PHE A 706 -15.75 -12.25 13.73
C PHE A 706 -15.83 -11.51 12.39
N ARG A 707 -15.01 -10.47 12.26
CA ARG A 707 -14.73 -9.71 11.04
C ARG A 707 -13.23 -9.47 10.92
N TYR A 708 -12.67 -9.62 9.73
CA TYR A 708 -11.27 -9.20 9.48
C TYR A 708 -11.13 -7.68 9.53
N ASN A 709 -12.11 -6.97 8.99
CA ASN A 709 -12.19 -5.51 9.09
C ASN A 709 -13.40 -5.14 9.96
N LYS A 710 -13.17 -4.44 11.07
CA LYS A 710 -14.21 -4.05 12.02
C LYS A 710 -15.28 -3.13 11.42
N ASP A 711 -14.92 -2.38 10.35
CA ASP A 711 -15.84 -1.51 9.63
C ASP A 711 -16.65 -2.22 8.52
N ALA A 712 -16.35 -3.49 8.24
CA ALA A 712 -17.13 -4.25 7.28
C ALA A 712 -18.59 -4.38 7.75
N GLU A 713 -19.52 -4.20 6.82
CA GLU A 713 -20.96 -4.33 7.12
C GLU A 713 -21.40 -5.78 7.37
N SER A 714 -20.65 -6.73 6.79
CA SER A 714 -20.94 -8.17 6.92
C SER A 714 -19.99 -8.87 7.86
N ASN A 715 -20.52 -9.74 8.70
CA ASN A 715 -19.74 -10.65 9.52
C ASN A 715 -19.21 -11.80 8.64
N ILE A 716 -17.97 -12.23 8.91
CA ILE A 716 -17.43 -13.47 8.32
C ILE A 716 -17.92 -14.68 9.12
N LEU A 717 -18.02 -14.51 10.44
CA LEU A 717 -18.64 -15.48 11.34
C LEU A 717 -19.63 -14.74 12.23
N GLU A 718 -20.79 -15.30 12.43
CA GLU A 718 -21.85 -14.67 13.21
C GLU A 718 -22.45 -15.67 14.21
N ASN A 719 -22.35 -15.30 15.50
CA ASN A 719 -22.94 -16.05 16.61
C ASN A 719 -22.63 -17.56 16.61
N ILE A 720 -21.38 -17.92 16.41
CA ILE A 720 -20.93 -19.31 16.36
C ILE A 720 -20.88 -19.88 17.78
N ASN A 721 -21.57 -21.01 17.98
CA ASN A 721 -21.64 -21.75 19.21
C ASN A 721 -21.44 -23.24 18.93
N PHE A 722 -20.37 -23.84 19.47
CA PHE A 722 -20.15 -25.29 19.48
C PHE A 722 -19.07 -25.68 20.48
N GLU A 723 -18.98 -26.96 20.80
CA GLU A 723 -17.99 -27.55 21.70
C GLU A 723 -17.31 -28.75 21.04
N ILE A 724 -16.04 -28.94 21.33
CA ILE A 724 -15.22 -30.09 20.92
C ILE A 724 -14.80 -30.84 22.18
N GLU A 725 -15.21 -32.07 22.31
CA GLU A 725 -14.78 -32.92 23.41
C GLU A 725 -13.38 -33.51 23.16
N PRO A 726 -12.59 -33.79 24.23
CA PRO A 726 -11.31 -34.44 24.09
C PRO A 726 -11.38 -35.76 23.31
N GLY A 727 -10.57 -35.86 22.25
CA GLY A 727 -10.57 -37.08 21.40
C GLY A 727 -11.63 -37.13 20.32
N GLN A 728 -12.54 -36.16 20.24
CA GLN A 728 -13.59 -36.06 19.24
C GLN A 728 -13.05 -35.56 17.88
N THR A 729 -13.60 -36.14 16.80
CA THR A 729 -13.34 -35.66 15.44
C THR A 729 -14.51 -34.82 14.95
N ILE A 730 -14.25 -33.57 14.61
CA ILE A 730 -15.23 -32.64 14.06
C ILE A 730 -14.89 -32.34 12.61
N ALA A 731 -15.92 -32.37 11.76
CA ALA A 731 -15.82 -31.95 10.37
C ALA A 731 -16.54 -30.62 10.13
N LEU A 732 -15.85 -29.65 9.50
CA LEU A 732 -16.44 -28.39 9.07
C LEU A 732 -16.78 -28.46 7.58
N VAL A 733 -18.07 -28.32 7.25
CA VAL A 733 -18.61 -28.44 5.89
C VAL A 733 -19.31 -27.14 5.50
N GLY A 734 -19.22 -26.74 4.25
CA GLY A 734 -19.87 -25.55 3.72
C GLY A 734 -19.28 -25.09 2.41
N ARG A 735 -19.95 -24.17 1.72
CA ARG A 735 -19.43 -23.59 0.47
C ARG A 735 -18.13 -22.82 0.69
N SER A 736 -17.36 -22.62 -0.39
CA SER A 736 -16.18 -21.72 -0.33
C SER A 736 -16.63 -20.33 0.15
N GLY A 737 -15.83 -19.70 1.04
CA GLY A 737 -16.18 -18.42 1.66
C GLY A 737 -17.18 -18.48 2.82
N SER A 738 -17.61 -19.68 3.30
CA SER A 738 -18.52 -19.78 4.45
C SER A 738 -17.88 -19.56 5.82
N GLY A 739 -16.54 -19.32 5.92
CA GLY A 739 -15.83 -19.02 7.16
C GLY A 739 -15.09 -20.20 7.80
N LYS A 740 -14.98 -21.37 7.14
CA LYS A 740 -14.32 -22.58 7.68
C LYS A 740 -12.86 -22.33 8.10
N THR A 741 -12.02 -21.83 7.20
CA THR A 741 -10.61 -21.51 7.48
C THR A 741 -10.46 -20.38 8.52
N THR A 742 -11.45 -19.50 8.62
CA THR A 742 -11.47 -18.46 9.66
C THR A 742 -11.62 -19.06 11.06
N LEU A 743 -12.41 -20.13 11.21
CA LEU A 743 -12.52 -20.84 12.49
C LEU A 743 -11.18 -21.46 12.93
N SER A 744 -10.42 -22.07 12.01
CA SER A 744 -9.09 -22.60 12.32
C SER A 744 -8.12 -21.51 12.77
N LYS A 745 -8.12 -20.35 12.08
CA LYS A 745 -7.30 -19.20 12.44
C LYS A 745 -7.65 -18.63 13.82
N LEU A 746 -8.91 -18.63 14.20
CA LEU A 746 -9.37 -18.22 15.54
C LEU A 746 -8.94 -19.20 16.63
N ILE A 747 -8.99 -20.51 16.41
CA ILE A 747 -8.54 -21.53 17.36
C ILE A 747 -7.03 -21.42 17.63
N LEU A 748 -6.25 -21.12 16.60
CA LEU A 748 -4.82 -20.87 16.70
C LEU A 748 -4.46 -19.53 17.36
N GLY A 749 -5.47 -18.69 17.64
CA GLY A 749 -5.25 -17.35 18.17
C GLY A 749 -4.53 -16.41 17.20
N LEU A 750 -4.51 -16.72 15.90
CA LEU A 750 -3.96 -15.83 14.85
C LEU A 750 -4.79 -14.54 14.71
N TYR A 751 -6.07 -14.62 15.07
CA TYR A 751 -7.00 -13.51 15.17
C TYR A 751 -7.81 -13.63 16.46
N GLN A 752 -8.28 -12.49 16.97
CA GLN A 752 -9.18 -12.45 18.11
C GLN A 752 -10.62 -12.26 17.65
N PRO A 753 -11.62 -12.89 18.31
CA PRO A 753 -13.01 -12.68 17.98
C PRO A 753 -13.41 -11.21 18.20
N THR A 754 -14.31 -10.69 17.36
CA THR A 754 -14.86 -9.34 17.50
C THR A 754 -15.77 -9.25 18.73
N THR A 755 -16.63 -10.25 18.92
CA THR A 755 -17.46 -10.44 20.12
C THR A 755 -17.50 -11.92 20.48
N GLY A 756 -17.87 -12.22 21.72
CA GLY A 756 -17.85 -13.60 22.26
C GLY A 756 -16.47 -13.99 22.80
N SER A 757 -16.32 -15.26 23.14
CA SER A 757 -15.09 -15.84 23.69
C SER A 757 -14.84 -17.26 23.16
N ILE A 758 -13.57 -17.61 23.09
CA ILE A 758 -13.08 -18.95 22.76
C ILE A 758 -12.31 -19.46 23.96
N SER A 759 -12.67 -20.61 24.48
CA SER A 759 -11.93 -21.26 25.57
C SER A 759 -11.31 -22.58 25.12
N ILE A 760 -10.08 -22.81 25.60
CA ILE A 760 -9.33 -24.05 25.37
C ILE A 760 -9.00 -24.65 26.72
N ASP A 761 -9.43 -25.90 26.94
CA ASP A 761 -9.34 -26.58 28.22
C ASP A 761 -9.91 -25.77 29.41
N GLY A 762 -10.98 -24.99 29.13
CA GLY A 762 -11.66 -24.14 30.11
C GLY A 762 -11.01 -22.78 30.39
N LYS A 763 -9.85 -22.48 29.78
CA LYS A 763 -9.18 -21.16 29.87
C LYS A 763 -9.52 -20.30 28.65
N ASP A 764 -9.77 -19.00 28.86
CA ASP A 764 -10.02 -18.08 27.73
C ASP A 764 -8.73 -17.93 26.90
N LEU A 765 -8.85 -18.01 25.59
CA LEU A 765 -7.75 -17.88 24.63
C LEU A 765 -6.97 -16.56 24.80
N LYS A 766 -7.61 -15.49 25.26
CA LYS A 766 -6.96 -14.20 25.53
C LYS A 766 -5.96 -14.24 26.67
N THR A 767 -6.13 -15.18 27.62
CA THR A 767 -5.29 -15.29 28.81
C THR A 767 -4.17 -16.32 28.66
N ILE A 768 -4.17 -17.10 27.59
CA ILE A 768 -3.20 -18.17 27.34
C ILE A 768 -2.03 -17.63 26.52
N SER A 769 -0.79 -18.02 26.84
CA SER A 769 0.37 -17.78 25.98
C SER A 769 0.21 -18.51 24.65
N LEU A 770 0.21 -17.77 23.55
CA LEU A 770 0.04 -18.31 22.21
C LEU A 770 1.18 -19.24 21.82
N HIS A 771 2.40 -18.96 22.30
CA HIS A 771 3.53 -19.85 22.09
C HIS A 771 3.28 -21.23 22.72
N SER A 772 2.82 -21.27 23.99
CA SER A 772 2.53 -22.52 24.66
C SER A 772 1.35 -23.28 24.06
N LEU A 773 0.39 -22.56 23.50
CA LEU A 773 -0.76 -23.13 22.80
C LEU A 773 -0.35 -23.73 21.45
N ARG A 774 0.26 -22.92 20.56
CA ARG A 774 0.62 -23.32 19.19
C ARG A 774 1.66 -24.44 19.16
N SER A 775 2.55 -24.52 20.15
CA SER A 775 3.51 -25.63 20.25
C SER A 775 2.86 -26.99 20.52
N GLN A 776 1.61 -27.02 20.99
CA GLN A 776 0.86 -28.23 21.30
C GLN A 776 -0.25 -28.55 20.30
N ILE A 777 -0.48 -27.70 19.27
CA ILE A 777 -1.43 -27.91 18.19
C ILE A 777 -0.66 -28.33 16.93
N GLY A 778 -1.16 -29.37 16.25
CA GLY A 778 -0.67 -29.72 14.92
C GLY A 778 -1.60 -29.13 13.86
N ILE A 779 -1.05 -28.36 12.92
CA ILE A 779 -1.82 -27.80 11.81
C ILE A 779 -1.25 -28.26 10.47
N VAL A 780 -2.14 -28.55 9.53
CA VAL A 780 -1.85 -28.76 8.12
C VAL A 780 -2.72 -27.77 7.33
N ASP A 781 -2.06 -26.71 6.85
CA ASP A 781 -2.71 -25.65 6.07
C ASP A 781 -3.05 -26.10 4.65
N GLN A 782 -4.03 -25.45 4.03
CA GLN A 782 -4.43 -25.66 2.64
C GLN A 782 -3.26 -25.47 1.68
N ASP A 783 -2.54 -24.36 1.79
CA ASP A 783 -1.34 -24.06 1.03
C ASP A 783 -0.09 -24.44 1.86
N THR A 784 0.37 -25.68 1.68
CA THR A 784 1.54 -26.18 2.39
C THR A 784 2.81 -25.50 1.92
N PHE A 785 3.45 -24.70 2.79
CA PHE A 785 4.76 -24.11 2.54
C PHE A 785 5.89 -24.98 3.13
N LEU A 786 6.89 -25.27 2.30
CA LEU A 786 8.12 -25.94 2.69
C LEU A 786 9.31 -25.00 2.51
N PHE A 787 10.17 -24.95 3.51
CA PHE A 787 11.42 -24.17 3.43
C PHE A 787 12.45 -24.91 2.57
N SER A 788 13.34 -24.15 1.94
CA SER A 788 14.53 -24.71 1.29
C SER A 788 15.39 -25.43 2.33
N GLY A 789 15.97 -26.57 1.95
CA GLY A 789 16.75 -27.42 2.82
C GLY A 789 16.32 -28.88 2.74
N THR A 790 16.72 -29.70 3.71
CA THR A 790 16.48 -31.13 3.69
C THR A 790 15.04 -31.49 4.10
N VAL A 791 14.59 -32.68 3.67
CA VAL A 791 13.34 -33.30 4.15
C VAL A 791 13.31 -33.33 5.69
N LYS A 792 14.39 -33.76 6.32
CA LYS A 792 14.56 -33.81 7.77
C LYS A 792 14.37 -32.42 8.41
N ALA A 793 15.03 -31.39 7.87
CA ALA A 793 14.93 -30.01 8.38
C ALA A 793 13.47 -29.51 8.34
N ASN A 794 12.75 -29.82 7.26
CA ASN A 794 11.34 -29.45 7.13
C ASN A 794 10.42 -30.18 8.10
N ILE A 795 10.66 -31.47 8.36
CA ILE A 795 9.87 -32.22 9.35
C ILE A 795 10.17 -31.68 10.76
N THR A 796 11.45 -31.42 11.08
CA THR A 796 11.89 -31.01 12.42
C THR A 796 11.72 -29.51 12.71
N LEU A 797 11.11 -28.74 11.81
CA LEU A 797 10.95 -27.30 11.95
C LEU A 797 10.33 -26.89 13.31
N ALA A 798 9.31 -27.62 13.77
CA ALA A 798 8.66 -27.36 15.06
C ALA A 798 9.43 -27.92 16.27
N LYS A 799 10.37 -28.85 16.07
CA LYS A 799 11.16 -29.51 17.11
C LYS A 799 12.55 -29.86 16.59
N PRO A 800 13.49 -28.88 16.54
CA PRO A 800 14.83 -29.09 15.97
C PRO A 800 15.65 -30.20 16.66
N GLY A 801 15.39 -30.46 17.96
CA GLY A 801 16.04 -31.51 18.74
C GLY A 801 15.34 -32.87 18.73
N ALA A 802 14.46 -33.13 17.76
CA ALA A 802 13.75 -34.41 17.65
C ALA A 802 14.69 -35.57 17.40
N SER A 803 14.46 -36.69 18.11
CA SER A 803 15.21 -37.93 17.87
C SER A 803 14.85 -38.54 16.52
N GLN A 804 15.76 -39.32 15.95
CA GLN A 804 15.56 -39.99 14.67
C GLN A 804 14.35 -40.93 14.67
N LYS A 805 14.09 -41.57 15.81
CA LYS A 805 12.90 -42.43 16.03
C LYS A 805 11.59 -41.62 15.95
N GLU A 806 11.56 -40.42 16.50
CA GLU A 806 10.40 -39.53 16.43
C GLU A 806 10.13 -39.07 15.00
N ILE A 807 11.21 -38.71 14.25
CA ILE A 807 11.13 -38.30 12.85
C ILE A 807 10.56 -39.43 11.98
N TYR A 808 11.12 -40.64 12.11
CA TYR A 808 10.65 -41.80 11.35
C TYR A 808 9.20 -42.15 11.67
N ARG A 809 8.83 -42.14 12.96
CA ARG A 809 7.44 -42.40 13.38
C ARG A 809 6.46 -41.37 12.81
N ALA A 810 6.83 -40.08 12.81
CA ALA A 810 6.00 -39.02 12.25
C ALA A 810 5.84 -39.16 10.73
N ALA A 811 6.91 -39.50 10.02
CA ALA A 811 6.90 -39.74 8.59
C ALA A 811 6.09 -40.98 8.22
N GLU A 812 6.19 -42.09 8.98
CA GLU A 812 5.44 -43.31 8.81
C GLU A 812 3.93 -43.07 9.00
N LEU A 813 3.54 -42.37 10.09
CA LEU A 813 2.15 -42.01 10.34
C LEU A 813 1.58 -41.13 9.21
N ALA A 814 2.37 -40.24 8.63
CA ALA A 814 1.99 -39.40 7.52
C ALA A 814 1.98 -40.13 6.18
N GLY A 815 2.46 -41.38 6.11
CA GLY A 815 2.68 -42.10 4.85
C GLY A 815 3.76 -41.47 3.97
N ALA A 816 4.69 -40.71 4.58
CA ALA A 816 5.77 -40.05 3.88
C ALA A 816 7.03 -40.92 3.74
N ASP A 817 7.24 -41.86 4.66
CA ASP A 817 8.43 -42.70 4.73
C ASP A 817 8.70 -43.49 3.46
N GLU A 818 7.66 -44.00 2.79
CA GLU A 818 7.80 -44.77 1.56
C GLU A 818 8.45 -43.96 0.43
N PHE A 819 8.02 -42.73 0.17
CA PHE A 819 8.63 -41.94 -0.90
C PHE A 819 9.98 -41.34 -0.47
N ILE A 820 10.13 -40.99 0.82
CA ILE A 820 11.40 -40.47 1.34
C ILE A 820 12.51 -41.49 1.16
N ASN A 821 12.23 -42.77 1.46
CA ASN A 821 13.23 -43.86 1.31
C ASN A 821 13.59 -44.14 -0.16
N LYS A 822 12.76 -43.75 -1.11
CA LYS A 822 13.05 -43.81 -2.56
C LYS A 822 13.92 -42.66 -3.07
N MET A 823 14.08 -41.58 -2.25
CA MET A 823 14.92 -40.45 -2.62
C MET A 823 16.44 -40.79 -2.50
N PRO A 824 17.29 -40.15 -3.30
CA PRO A 824 18.73 -40.48 -3.34
C PRO A 824 19.41 -40.38 -1.97
N MET A 825 19.12 -39.34 -1.17
CA MET A 825 19.68 -39.12 0.17
C MET A 825 18.66 -39.31 1.29
N ARG A 826 17.51 -39.92 0.99
CA ARG A 826 16.42 -40.15 1.94
C ARG A 826 16.05 -38.88 2.70
N TYR A 827 16.10 -38.89 4.03
CA TYR A 827 15.75 -37.74 4.91
C TYR A 827 16.68 -36.53 4.75
N ASP A 828 17.91 -36.72 4.26
CA ASP A 828 18.88 -35.65 4.00
C ASP A 828 18.80 -35.13 2.55
N THR A 829 17.81 -35.56 1.76
CA THR A 829 17.57 -35.03 0.42
C THR A 829 17.12 -33.56 0.50
N GLU A 830 17.76 -32.67 -0.26
CA GLU A 830 17.36 -31.28 -0.41
C GLU A 830 16.14 -31.17 -1.33
N ILE A 831 15.16 -30.34 -0.94
CA ILE A 831 13.86 -30.25 -1.65
C ILE A 831 13.63 -28.92 -2.37
N GLY A 832 14.61 -28.05 -2.41
CA GLY A 832 14.51 -26.75 -3.10
C GLY A 832 13.47 -25.79 -2.47
N GLU A 833 13.39 -24.59 -3.04
CA GLU A 833 12.47 -23.55 -2.57
C GLU A 833 11.00 -23.96 -2.79
N GLY A 834 10.16 -23.76 -1.76
CA GLY A 834 8.75 -24.14 -1.79
C GLY A 834 8.47 -25.64 -1.99
N GLY A 835 9.51 -26.49 -1.87
CA GLY A 835 9.39 -27.93 -2.16
C GLY A 835 9.17 -28.21 -3.66
N GLY A 836 9.74 -27.41 -4.55
CA GLY A 836 9.54 -27.48 -6.01
C GLY A 836 9.86 -28.83 -6.65
N MET A 837 10.70 -29.64 -6.00
CA MET A 837 11.05 -30.99 -6.45
C MET A 837 10.02 -32.06 -6.06
N LEU A 838 9.01 -31.70 -5.27
CA LEU A 838 8.03 -32.64 -4.73
C LEU A 838 6.66 -32.49 -5.42
N SER A 839 5.94 -33.61 -5.58
CA SER A 839 4.53 -33.56 -5.98
C SER A 839 3.68 -32.89 -4.89
N GLY A 840 2.48 -32.41 -5.25
CA GLY A 840 1.52 -31.84 -4.28
C GLY A 840 1.25 -32.79 -3.11
N GLY A 841 1.02 -34.07 -3.39
CA GLY A 841 0.78 -35.10 -2.37
C GLY A 841 2.00 -35.38 -1.48
N GLN A 842 3.21 -35.31 -2.02
CA GLN A 842 4.45 -35.48 -1.23
C GLN A 842 4.64 -34.29 -0.29
N ARG A 843 4.44 -33.05 -0.78
CA ARG A 843 4.49 -31.83 0.06
C ARG A 843 3.50 -31.92 1.23
N GLN A 844 2.29 -32.37 0.95
CA GLN A 844 1.23 -32.46 1.96
C GLN A 844 1.54 -33.53 3.01
N ARG A 845 2.05 -34.71 2.58
CA ARG A 845 2.49 -35.77 3.53
C ARG A 845 3.64 -35.28 4.43
N LEU A 846 4.57 -34.46 3.90
CA LEU A 846 5.61 -33.83 4.73
C LEU A 846 5.03 -32.85 5.75
N ALA A 847 4.02 -32.05 5.35
CA ALA A 847 3.34 -31.15 6.28
C ALA A 847 2.60 -31.91 7.39
N ILE A 848 1.96 -33.04 7.06
CA ILE A 848 1.36 -33.92 8.06
C ILE A 848 2.43 -34.49 9.01
N ALA A 849 3.58 -34.95 8.49
CA ALA A 849 4.69 -35.42 9.33
C ALA A 849 5.20 -34.32 10.28
N ARG A 850 5.36 -33.07 9.76
CA ARG A 850 5.71 -31.90 10.56
C ARG A 850 4.69 -31.63 11.67
N ALA A 851 3.41 -31.67 11.37
CA ALA A 851 2.34 -31.45 12.33
C ALA A 851 2.28 -32.54 13.43
N LEU A 852 2.65 -33.78 13.10
CA LEU A 852 2.61 -34.93 14.03
C LEU A 852 3.84 -35.07 14.93
N LEU A 853 4.96 -34.40 14.59
CA LEU A 853 6.24 -34.62 15.26
C LEU A 853 6.19 -34.33 16.79
N ASN A 854 5.44 -33.29 17.18
CA ASN A 854 5.24 -32.93 18.59
C ASN A 854 4.19 -33.79 19.32
N ASN A 855 3.61 -34.82 18.66
CA ASN A 855 2.53 -35.61 19.19
C ASN A 855 1.36 -34.79 19.78
N PRO A 856 0.79 -33.84 18.99
CA PRO A 856 -0.22 -32.89 19.46
C PRO A 856 -1.52 -33.62 19.88
N ARG A 857 -2.22 -33.03 20.86
CA ARG A 857 -3.56 -33.52 21.28
C ARG A 857 -4.69 -32.88 20.50
N LEU A 858 -4.46 -31.75 19.86
CA LEU A 858 -5.38 -31.07 18.94
C LEU A 858 -4.76 -31.01 17.55
N LEU A 859 -5.47 -31.52 16.56
CA LEU A 859 -5.08 -31.50 15.15
C LEU A 859 -6.06 -30.69 14.33
N ILE A 860 -5.57 -29.88 13.40
CA ILE A 860 -6.37 -29.11 12.46
C ILE A 860 -5.88 -29.46 11.04
N PHE A 861 -6.81 -29.96 10.20
CA PHE A 861 -6.58 -30.26 8.80
C PHE A 861 -7.42 -29.30 7.95
N ASP A 862 -6.79 -28.30 7.33
CA ASP A 862 -7.49 -27.37 6.44
C ASP A 862 -7.30 -27.81 4.99
N GLU A 863 -8.34 -28.40 4.39
CA GLU A 863 -8.37 -28.92 3.02
C GLU A 863 -7.17 -29.83 2.66
N ALA A 864 -6.67 -30.57 3.65
CA ALA A 864 -5.45 -31.38 3.53
C ALA A 864 -5.51 -32.52 2.49
N THR A 865 -6.59 -32.67 1.73
CA THR A 865 -6.72 -33.71 0.69
C THR A 865 -7.13 -33.16 -0.67
N SER A 866 -7.26 -31.84 -0.84
CA SER A 866 -7.84 -31.23 -2.05
C SER A 866 -6.95 -31.37 -3.29
N SER A 867 -5.62 -31.39 -3.13
CA SER A 867 -4.62 -31.45 -4.20
C SER A 867 -3.99 -32.84 -4.41
N LEU A 868 -4.61 -33.88 -3.83
CA LEU A 868 -4.07 -35.25 -3.87
C LEU A 868 -4.61 -36.06 -5.05
N ASP A 869 -3.74 -36.89 -5.61
CA ASP A 869 -4.12 -38.01 -6.44
C ASP A 869 -4.84 -39.10 -5.62
N THR A 870 -5.61 -39.96 -6.26
CA THR A 870 -6.47 -40.95 -5.59
C THR A 870 -5.69 -41.94 -4.70
N GLU A 871 -4.43 -42.27 -5.10
CA GLU A 871 -3.58 -43.17 -4.33
C GLU A 871 -3.05 -42.48 -3.04
N SER A 872 -2.53 -41.27 -3.15
CA SER A 872 -2.08 -40.47 -2.00
C SER A 872 -3.23 -40.18 -1.04
N GLU A 873 -4.45 -39.91 -1.56
CA GLU A 873 -5.63 -39.72 -0.73
C GLU A 873 -5.96 -40.97 0.07
N ARG A 874 -5.96 -42.16 -0.57
CA ARG A 874 -6.24 -43.44 0.12
C ARG A 874 -5.23 -43.71 1.22
N ILE A 875 -3.94 -43.45 1.00
CA ILE A 875 -2.89 -43.61 2.00
C ILE A 875 -3.15 -42.69 3.21
N ILE A 876 -3.44 -41.41 2.95
CA ILE A 876 -3.76 -40.45 4.01
C ILE A 876 -5.03 -40.82 4.76
N GLN A 877 -6.11 -41.20 4.08
CA GLN A 877 -7.35 -41.61 4.72
C GLN A 877 -7.15 -42.82 5.63
N THR A 878 -6.43 -43.85 5.18
CA THR A 878 -6.11 -45.03 6.00
C THR A 878 -5.27 -44.63 7.24
N ASN A 879 -4.33 -43.74 7.09
CA ASN A 879 -3.50 -43.27 8.17
C ASN A 879 -4.24 -42.28 9.08
N LEU A 880 -5.19 -41.51 8.55
CA LEU A 880 -5.98 -40.55 9.30
C LEU A 880 -6.74 -41.20 10.47
N GLU A 881 -7.24 -42.44 10.28
CA GLU A 881 -7.87 -43.23 11.35
C GLU A 881 -6.87 -43.53 12.49
N LYS A 882 -5.64 -43.85 12.16
CA LYS A 882 -4.55 -44.05 13.17
C LYS A 882 -4.15 -42.73 13.85
N ILE A 883 -4.08 -41.67 13.07
CA ILE A 883 -3.67 -40.33 13.54
C ILE A 883 -4.71 -39.76 14.52
N ARG A 884 -6.02 -39.97 14.27
CA ARG A 884 -7.11 -39.43 15.10
C ARG A 884 -7.20 -40.07 16.48
N ARG A 885 -6.71 -41.30 16.68
CA ARG A 885 -6.83 -42.02 17.97
C ARG A 885 -6.25 -41.20 19.12
N ASN A 886 -7.06 -40.93 20.14
CA ASN A 886 -6.73 -40.14 21.33
C ASN A 886 -6.33 -38.67 21.03
N ARG A 887 -6.85 -38.06 19.96
CA ARG A 887 -6.64 -36.66 19.59
C ARG A 887 -7.95 -36.02 19.19
N SER A 888 -8.18 -34.80 19.66
CA SER A 888 -9.22 -33.95 19.13
C SER A 888 -8.81 -33.51 17.72
N THR A 889 -9.69 -33.71 16.73
CA THR A 889 -9.33 -33.48 15.34
C THR A 889 -10.39 -32.62 14.67
N ILE A 890 -9.97 -31.51 14.06
CA ILE A 890 -10.82 -30.65 13.24
C ILE A 890 -10.44 -30.85 11.78
N ILE A 891 -11.41 -31.23 10.95
CA ILE A 891 -11.21 -31.47 9.53
C ILE A 891 -12.07 -30.47 8.76
N ILE A 892 -11.43 -29.57 8.04
CA ILE A 892 -12.07 -28.72 7.04
C ILE A 892 -11.98 -29.46 5.71
N ALA A 893 -13.08 -30.01 5.24
CA ALA A 893 -13.08 -30.85 4.05
C ALA A 893 -13.98 -30.32 2.93
N HIS A 894 -13.46 -30.39 1.72
CA HIS A 894 -14.23 -30.25 0.49
C HIS A 894 -14.74 -31.60 -0.04
N ARG A 895 -14.14 -32.71 0.40
CA ARG A 895 -14.55 -34.06 -0.01
C ARG A 895 -15.32 -34.75 1.12
N LEU A 896 -16.50 -35.23 0.80
CA LEU A 896 -17.41 -35.81 1.77
C LEU A 896 -16.99 -37.20 2.29
N SER A 897 -16.17 -37.94 1.52
CA SER A 897 -15.55 -39.20 1.98
C SER A 897 -14.76 -39.02 3.29
N THR A 898 -14.14 -37.88 3.48
CA THR A 898 -13.36 -37.57 4.69
C THR A 898 -14.25 -37.16 5.88
N VAL A 899 -15.47 -36.69 5.60
CA VAL A 899 -16.40 -36.13 6.60
C VAL A 899 -17.32 -37.19 7.20
N GLN A 900 -17.66 -38.25 6.46
CA GLN A 900 -18.66 -39.25 6.85
C GLN A 900 -18.33 -39.93 8.18
N ASN A 901 -17.05 -40.12 8.48
CA ASN A 901 -16.55 -40.77 9.68
C ASN A 901 -16.29 -39.82 10.85
N ALA A 902 -16.76 -38.56 10.78
CA ALA A 902 -16.63 -37.61 11.87
C ALA A 902 -17.70 -37.83 12.94
N ASP A 903 -17.34 -37.67 14.20
CA ASP A 903 -18.25 -37.76 15.34
C ASP A 903 -19.30 -36.66 15.32
N LEU A 904 -18.90 -35.47 14.87
CA LEU A 904 -19.75 -34.29 14.73
C LEU A 904 -19.42 -33.53 13.43
N ILE A 905 -20.45 -33.25 12.66
CA ILE A 905 -20.37 -32.44 11.44
C ILE A 905 -21.05 -31.11 11.71
N LEU A 906 -20.33 -30.04 11.47
CA LEU A 906 -20.80 -28.66 11.59
C LEU A 906 -20.94 -28.05 10.18
N VAL A 907 -22.16 -27.66 9.82
CA VAL A 907 -22.46 -27.09 8.50
C VAL A 907 -22.55 -25.59 8.59
N LEU A 908 -21.61 -24.91 7.92
CA LEU A 908 -21.58 -23.46 7.84
C LEU A 908 -22.12 -22.95 6.51
N ASP A 909 -22.97 -21.95 6.57
CA ASP A 909 -23.43 -21.21 5.38
C ASP A 909 -23.40 -19.72 5.69
N LYS A 910 -22.66 -18.94 4.87
CA LYS A 910 -22.51 -17.46 5.02
C LYS A 910 -22.13 -17.00 6.45
N GLY A 911 -21.23 -17.73 7.08
CA GLY A 911 -20.73 -17.37 8.41
C GLY A 911 -21.59 -17.82 9.59
N VAL A 912 -22.69 -18.51 9.36
CA VAL A 912 -23.59 -19.01 10.40
C VAL A 912 -23.55 -20.53 10.46
N LEU A 913 -23.60 -21.10 11.67
CA LEU A 913 -23.75 -22.55 11.88
C LEU A 913 -25.23 -22.93 11.72
N ILE A 914 -25.56 -23.56 10.61
CA ILE A 914 -26.97 -23.88 10.26
C ILE A 914 -27.43 -25.31 10.67
N GLU A 915 -26.49 -26.26 10.66
CA GLU A 915 -26.78 -27.67 11.00
C GLU A 915 -25.60 -28.25 11.80
N SER A 916 -25.92 -29.13 12.74
CA SER A 916 -24.95 -29.93 13.48
C SER A 916 -25.49 -31.32 13.75
N GLY A 917 -24.64 -32.34 13.72
CA GLY A 917 -24.99 -33.73 13.95
C GLY A 917 -24.00 -34.69 13.29
N ASN A 918 -24.20 -36.00 13.45
CA ASN A 918 -23.43 -36.99 12.72
C ASN A 918 -23.96 -37.19 11.29
N HIS A 919 -23.23 -37.93 10.46
CA HIS A 919 -23.59 -38.16 9.05
C HIS A 919 -25.02 -38.68 8.88
N HIS A 920 -25.41 -39.70 9.65
CA HIS A 920 -26.75 -40.31 9.56
C HIS A 920 -27.86 -39.33 9.95
N GLN A 921 -27.68 -38.59 11.01
CA GLN A 921 -28.63 -37.56 11.47
C GLN A 921 -28.84 -36.46 10.43
N LEU A 922 -27.74 -35.95 9.83
CA LEU A 922 -27.83 -34.89 8.85
C LEU A 922 -28.39 -35.36 7.50
N MET A 923 -28.10 -36.60 7.11
CA MET A 923 -28.72 -37.22 5.92
C MET A 923 -30.22 -37.41 6.10
N ALA A 924 -30.66 -37.82 7.29
CA ALA A 924 -32.09 -38.00 7.61
C ALA A 924 -32.85 -36.66 7.64
N LYS A 925 -32.20 -35.55 8.08
CA LYS A 925 -32.80 -34.20 8.07
C LYS A 925 -33.04 -33.63 6.67
N ARG A 926 -32.42 -34.19 5.61
CA ARG A 926 -32.47 -33.72 4.22
C ARG A 926 -32.22 -32.20 4.05
N GLY A 927 -31.42 -31.64 4.93
CA GLY A 927 -31.05 -30.21 4.93
C GLY A 927 -29.90 -29.86 3.96
N LYS A 928 -29.17 -28.81 4.28
CA LYS A 928 -28.04 -28.31 3.46
C LYS A 928 -26.94 -29.35 3.27
N TYR A 929 -26.61 -30.10 4.34
CA TYR A 929 -25.65 -31.20 4.27
C TYR A 929 -26.04 -32.26 3.24
N TYR A 930 -27.32 -32.69 3.25
CA TYR A 930 -27.83 -33.65 2.30
C TYR A 930 -27.66 -33.17 0.86
N HIS A 931 -28.00 -31.89 0.58
CA HIS A 931 -27.85 -31.32 -0.76
C HIS A 931 -26.40 -31.23 -1.20
N LEU A 932 -25.47 -30.84 -0.30
CA LEU A 932 -24.04 -30.83 -0.58
C LEU A 932 -23.50 -32.23 -0.88
N ASN A 933 -24.01 -33.26 -0.16
CA ASN A 933 -23.64 -34.64 -0.37
C ASN A 933 -24.14 -35.17 -1.73
N GLN A 934 -25.38 -34.89 -2.09
CA GLN A 934 -25.93 -35.29 -3.39
C GLN A 934 -25.20 -34.64 -4.56
N GLN A 935 -24.88 -33.36 -4.49
CA GLN A 935 -24.12 -32.66 -5.52
C GLN A 935 -22.75 -33.29 -5.79
N GLN A 936 -22.05 -33.77 -4.76
CA GLN A 936 -20.74 -34.42 -4.94
C GLN A 936 -20.85 -35.84 -5.49
N ILE A 937 -21.90 -36.57 -5.16
CA ILE A 937 -22.14 -37.93 -5.70
C ILE A 937 -22.43 -37.87 -7.21
N VAL A 938 -23.20 -36.89 -7.66
CA VAL A 938 -23.51 -36.70 -9.09
C VAL A 938 -22.23 -36.36 -9.88
N THR A 939 -21.36 -35.52 -9.34
CA THR A 939 -20.08 -35.16 -10.00
C THR A 939 -19.07 -36.33 -10.08
N ILE A 940 -19.22 -37.36 -9.26
CA ILE A 940 -18.36 -38.57 -9.30
C ILE A 940 -18.89 -39.61 -10.29
N GLN A 941 -20.17 -39.56 -10.66
CA GLN A 941 -20.84 -40.51 -11.61
C GLN A 941 -20.81 -40.00 -13.07
N GLU A 942 -20.51 -38.74 -13.32
CA GLU A 942 -20.17 -38.18 -14.62
C GLU A 942 -18.61 -38.22 -14.84
#